data_124b993c516cf50361381dabcf140820
#
_entry.id   124b993c516cf50361381dabcf140820
#
_cell.length_a   1.000
_cell.length_b   1.000
_cell.length_c   1.000
_cell.angle_alpha   90.00
_cell.angle_beta   90.00
_cell.angle_gamma   90.00
#
_symmetry.space_group_name_H-M   'P 1'
#
loop_
_entity.id
_entity.type
_entity.pdbx_description
1 polymer ?
#
loop_
_entity_poly.entity_id
_entity_poly.type
_entity_poly.pdbx_seq_one_letter_code
_entity_poly.pdbx_strand_id
1 'polypeptide(L)'
;MPKTLNNKKNKKSIFIKGAKLHNLKNIDVEIPRNSFTVITGVSGSGKSSLAFDTLYAEGQRRYVESLSSYARQFLGKLEKPEVDYIHGISPAIAVEQKVITRNPRSTVGTTTEIYDYLKVLYARLGKIISPFSNQEVKKDEINDVINFIKGFKPSTKGILYLRYKDASIDTVIQLKNKGFSRVRIDNLFKSIEEVTNEKAFDLVIDRFIIKNDNDFLTQISDSIQTAFEELNSECWIDIFEEDKITTKYFSQKLEADGITFQSPNIELFNFNSPIGACPTCEGFGKILGISEDLVIPDKNLSVHGYCVAPWKGPKLGEWRQQFINHSHYIDFPVHTPYKELTQKEKDYLWNGSEYSKGIHDFFKGLQEKIYKIQNRVLISRYKGKTDCHDCNGQRLKKESLAIKISSKNISEVTAMTIDEAYDFIKNISFSERELKIAKRLLDEITNRLAFLKNVGVGYISLSRLSNTLSGGESQRINLASRLGSKLVGALYVLDEPSIGLHPKDTAQLIEVLKGLNKIGNTVLVVEHDEEIMRAATHIIDIGPNAGIYGGEVVFEGNHQKLLTSSHSLTTKYLNGDLKIEIPTKKQANKFLTLLNCTSNNLNIQEVRFALERLTVITGVSGSGKSTLVKNELIPSIQSYLNTGNSDKISGDLTSIESIEYVDQNPIGRSSRSNPATYIKAFDEIRNIFTKQPMAKIRGYKPSHFSLNVPNGRCEKCQGEGQITIEMQFMADLKVTCEECCGKRYKEEVLEVEYNGKNIFDVLNLSINEAIDFFKKLADPNRKTTLEGKLVTKLIALQKVGLGYMKLGQSSSTLSGGEAQRVKLAYFLIKGNNNQKTLFVFDEPTTGLHFHDIKLLLESFYALLDQGHSIVVIEHNPEIMKCANWIIDLGPGGGKNGGQITYSGTPEMIQKAENSATAEYILKKLKE
;
A
#
# COMPACT_ATOMS: atom_id res chain seq x y z
N MET A 1 56.47 -5.42 15.75
CA MET A 1 56.16 -4.91 14.41
C MET A 1 54.94 -5.67 13.86
N PRO A 2 53.80 -5.09 13.66
CA PRO A 2 52.66 -5.81 13.07
C PRO A 2 52.92 -5.97 11.57
N LYS A 3 52.72 -7.17 11.06
CA LYS A 3 52.82 -7.56 9.66
C LYS A 3 51.90 -6.67 8.81
N THR A 4 52.48 -5.96 7.84
CA THR A 4 51.79 -5.22 6.79
C THR A 4 50.86 -6.15 6.03
N LEU A 5 49.59 -6.13 6.36
CA LEU A 5 48.51 -6.78 5.63
C LEU A 5 48.39 -6.19 4.21
N ASN A 6 48.41 -7.07 3.26
CA ASN A 6 48.43 -6.88 1.81
C ASN A 6 47.33 -5.87 1.35
N ASN A 7 47.71 -4.61 1.15
CA ASN A 7 46.84 -3.46 0.85
C ASN A 7 46.11 -3.55 -0.52
N LYS A 8 46.40 -4.57 -1.33
CA LYS A 8 45.74 -4.78 -2.65
C LYS A 8 44.47 -5.64 -2.55
N LYS A 9 44.30 -6.48 -1.54
CA LYS A 9 43.07 -7.27 -1.31
C LYS A 9 41.93 -6.39 -0.73
N ASN A 10 42.26 -5.39 0.08
CA ASN A 10 41.30 -4.54 0.81
C ASN A 10 40.46 -3.58 -0.05
N LYS A 11 40.73 -3.44 -1.34
CA LYS A 11 39.90 -2.59 -2.23
C LYS A 11 38.71 -3.32 -2.90
N LYS A 12 38.66 -4.65 -2.80
CA LYS A 12 37.67 -5.49 -3.51
C LYS A 12 36.58 -6.09 -2.60
N SER A 13 36.65 -5.93 -1.30
CA SER A 13 35.70 -6.49 -0.34
C SER A 13 35.34 -5.50 0.77
N ILE A 14 34.16 -5.70 1.36
CA ILE A 14 33.75 -5.12 2.62
C ILE A 14 34.15 -6.11 3.70
N PHE A 15 34.94 -5.67 4.67
CA PHE A 15 35.41 -6.51 5.75
C PHE A 15 34.89 -6.02 7.10
N ILE A 16 34.17 -6.87 7.81
CA ILE A 16 33.62 -6.66 9.15
C ILE A 16 34.43 -7.48 10.09
N LYS A 17 34.97 -6.87 11.15
CA LYS A 17 35.72 -7.57 12.20
C LYS A 17 35.07 -7.37 13.55
N GLY A 18 34.90 -8.48 14.27
CA GLY A 18 34.48 -8.46 15.65
C GLY A 18 33.04 -7.98 15.85
N ALA A 19 32.08 -8.39 15.02
CA ALA A 19 30.69 -8.04 15.23
C ALA A 19 30.09 -8.77 16.42
N LYS A 20 29.56 -7.99 17.41
CA LYS A 20 29.10 -8.50 18.72
C LYS A 20 27.65 -8.09 19.03
N LEU A 21 26.98 -7.41 18.11
CA LEU A 21 25.66 -6.86 18.36
C LEU A 21 24.61 -7.97 18.53
N HIS A 22 23.73 -7.80 19.52
CA HIS A 22 22.66 -8.74 19.88
C HIS A 22 23.19 -10.16 20.19
N ASN A 23 22.94 -11.13 19.33
CA ASN A 23 23.37 -12.51 19.49
C ASN A 23 24.66 -12.88 18.71
N LEU A 24 25.25 -11.94 17.99
CA LEU A 24 26.46 -12.19 17.22
C LEU A 24 27.66 -12.45 18.13
N LYS A 25 28.39 -13.53 17.86
CA LYS A 25 29.49 -14.03 18.72
C LYS A 25 30.85 -13.60 18.24
N ASN A 26 31.11 -12.30 18.18
CA ASN A 26 32.41 -11.74 17.78
C ASN A 26 32.87 -12.25 16.42
N ILE A 27 31.98 -12.19 15.42
CA ILE A 27 32.23 -12.77 14.11
C ILE A 27 32.99 -11.83 13.17
N ASP A 28 33.83 -12.44 12.33
CA ASP A 28 34.51 -11.80 11.20
C ASP A 28 33.84 -12.22 9.91
N VAL A 29 33.56 -11.28 9.00
CA VAL A 29 32.83 -11.52 7.72
C VAL A 29 33.46 -10.72 6.60
N GLU A 30 33.64 -11.37 5.43
CA GLU A 30 34.11 -10.72 4.20
C GLU A 30 33.05 -10.76 3.11
N ILE A 31 32.58 -9.59 2.65
CA ILE A 31 31.56 -9.45 1.59
C ILE A 31 32.25 -8.91 0.33
N PRO A 32 32.31 -9.66 -0.77
CA PRO A 32 32.90 -9.15 -2.01
C PRO A 32 32.12 -7.94 -2.53
N ARG A 33 32.83 -6.87 -2.97
CA ARG A 33 32.18 -5.73 -3.60
C ARG A 33 31.73 -6.08 -5.02
N ASN A 34 30.73 -5.39 -5.50
CA ASN A 34 30.12 -5.64 -6.81
C ASN A 34 29.71 -7.12 -6.95
N SER A 35 29.15 -7.68 -5.87
CA SER A 35 28.66 -9.06 -5.82
C SER A 35 27.17 -9.06 -5.46
N PHE A 36 26.52 -10.16 -5.80
CA PHE A 36 25.20 -10.50 -5.29
C PHE A 36 25.39 -11.50 -4.14
N THR A 37 25.30 -11.02 -2.90
CA THR A 37 25.54 -11.79 -1.67
C THR A 37 24.23 -12.06 -0.94
N VAL A 38 24.03 -13.30 -0.50
CA VAL A 38 22.88 -13.71 0.32
C VAL A 38 23.36 -14.06 1.73
N ILE A 39 22.68 -13.49 2.74
CA ILE A 39 22.80 -13.91 4.15
C ILE A 39 21.61 -14.81 4.46
N THR A 40 21.87 -16.06 4.84
CA THR A 40 20.88 -17.06 5.19
C THR A 40 21.09 -17.65 6.58
N GLY A 41 20.24 -18.59 7.00
CA GLY A 41 20.29 -19.26 8.32
C GLY A 41 18.91 -19.32 8.98
N VAL A 42 18.79 -20.05 10.08
CA VAL A 42 17.50 -20.20 10.80
C VAL A 42 16.96 -18.87 11.32
N SER A 43 15.63 -18.79 11.54
CA SER A 43 15.02 -17.59 12.11
C SER A 43 15.61 -17.30 13.50
N GLY A 44 15.97 -16.03 13.76
CA GLY A 44 16.62 -15.62 15.01
C GLY A 44 18.12 -15.98 15.14
N SER A 45 18.79 -16.41 14.06
CA SER A 45 20.24 -16.72 14.09
C SER A 45 21.15 -15.48 14.12
N GLY A 46 20.64 -14.28 13.80
CA GLY A 46 21.43 -13.02 13.78
C GLY A 46 21.65 -12.41 12.40
N LYS A 47 20.94 -12.88 11.37
CA LYS A 47 21.03 -12.37 9.98
C LYS A 47 20.77 -10.86 9.89
N SER A 48 19.62 -10.41 10.41
CA SER A 48 19.24 -8.99 10.40
C SER A 48 20.17 -8.15 11.25
N SER A 49 20.68 -8.70 12.36
CA SER A 49 21.70 -8.04 13.22
C SER A 49 22.98 -7.75 12.45
N LEU A 50 23.44 -8.69 11.60
CA LEU A 50 24.61 -8.46 10.75
C LEU A 50 24.31 -7.49 9.60
N ALA A 51 23.19 -7.70 8.86
CA ALA A 51 22.89 -6.95 7.65
C ALA A 51 22.44 -5.51 7.93
N PHE A 52 21.49 -5.33 8.87
CA PHE A 52 20.86 -4.04 9.14
C PHE A 52 21.48 -3.33 10.34
N ASP A 53 21.49 -3.98 11.50
CA ASP A 53 21.93 -3.31 12.74
C ASP A 53 23.44 -3.08 12.78
N THR A 54 24.23 -3.86 12.02
CA THR A 54 25.69 -3.71 11.95
C THR A 54 26.12 -2.99 10.67
N LEU A 55 25.91 -3.60 9.49
CA LEU A 55 26.49 -3.11 8.24
C LEU A 55 25.75 -1.87 7.69
N TYR A 56 24.42 -1.94 7.61
CA TYR A 56 23.63 -0.79 7.13
C TYR A 56 23.72 0.39 8.10
N ALA A 57 23.60 0.15 9.40
CA ALA A 57 23.69 1.18 10.43
C ALA A 57 25.04 1.94 10.37
N GLU A 58 26.16 1.24 10.19
CA GLU A 58 27.46 1.88 10.02
C GLU A 58 27.59 2.64 8.70
N GLY A 59 27.01 2.11 7.61
CA GLY A 59 26.95 2.81 6.32
C GLY A 59 26.15 4.11 6.40
N GLN A 60 25.02 4.08 7.08
CA GLN A 60 24.19 5.25 7.33
C GLN A 60 24.89 6.26 8.24
N ARG A 61 25.53 5.80 9.32
CA ARG A 61 26.29 6.65 10.25
C ARG A 61 27.38 7.43 9.52
N ARG A 62 28.18 6.75 8.68
CA ARG A 62 29.25 7.39 7.88
C ARG A 62 28.69 8.38 6.86
N TYR A 63 27.54 8.06 6.25
CA TYR A 63 26.89 8.99 5.34
C TYR A 63 26.45 10.27 6.07
N VAL A 64 25.78 10.13 7.23
CA VAL A 64 25.36 11.28 8.06
C VAL A 64 26.56 12.09 8.54
N GLU A 65 27.67 11.45 8.93
CA GLU A 65 28.90 12.15 9.31
C GLU A 65 29.54 12.95 8.16
N SER A 66 29.30 12.56 6.93
CA SER A 66 29.77 13.29 5.74
C SER A 66 28.95 14.54 5.41
N LEU A 67 27.77 14.70 6.02
CA LEU A 67 26.92 15.87 5.84
C LEU A 67 27.44 17.11 6.58
N SER A 68 26.89 18.28 6.25
CA SER A 68 27.25 19.55 6.91
C SER A 68 26.94 19.51 8.42
N SER A 69 27.66 20.34 9.21
CA SER A 69 27.42 20.46 10.66
C SER A 69 25.97 20.84 11.00
N TYR A 70 25.35 21.67 10.15
CA TYR A 70 23.95 22.07 10.28
C TYR A 70 23.00 20.86 10.11
N ALA A 71 23.17 20.06 9.08
CA ALA A 71 22.36 18.86 8.85
C ALA A 71 22.53 17.83 9.99
N ARG A 72 23.75 17.68 10.54
CA ARG A 72 24.03 16.79 11.67
C ARG A 72 23.31 17.18 12.97
N GLN A 73 23.09 18.49 13.22
CA GLN A 73 22.35 18.95 14.39
C GLN A 73 20.89 18.47 14.39
N PHE A 74 20.26 18.35 13.22
CA PHE A 74 18.88 17.86 13.10
C PHE A 74 18.78 16.33 13.14
N LEU A 75 19.84 15.63 12.69
CA LEU A 75 19.82 14.16 12.57
C LEU A 75 20.25 13.44 13.84
N GLY A 76 20.79 14.17 14.82
CA GLY A 76 21.31 13.58 16.05
C GLY A 76 22.61 12.78 15.85
N LYS A 77 23.17 12.26 16.94
CA LYS A 77 24.37 11.41 16.91
C LYS A 77 23.94 9.95 16.81
N LEU A 78 24.20 9.32 15.65
CA LEU A 78 23.98 7.88 15.49
C LEU A 78 25.04 7.10 16.28
N GLU A 79 24.60 6.11 17.04
CA GLU A 79 25.49 5.23 17.79
C GLU A 79 26.30 4.34 16.83
N LYS A 80 27.57 4.12 17.17
CA LYS A 80 28.42 3.19 16.42
C LYS A 80 28.02 1.76 16.79
N PRO A 81 27.81 0.87 15.78
CA PRO A 81 27.58 -0.54 16.08
C PRO A 81 28.71 -1.16 16.89
N GLU A 82 28.42 -2.18 17.69
CA GLU A 82 29.39 -2.91 18.47
C GLU A 82 30.27 -3.81 17.59
N VAL A 83 31.25 -3.19 16.93
CA VAL A 83 32.23 -3.87 16.06
C VAL A 83 33.61 -3.31 16.31
N ASP A 84 34.63 -4.12 16.10
CA ASP A 84 36.03 -3.65 16.20
C ASP A 84 36.29 -2.65 15.06
N TYR A 85 36.02 -3.02 13.80
CA TYR A 85 36.06 -2.11 12.66
C TYR A 85 35.33 -2.68 11.43
N ILE A 86 34.90 -1.76 10.53
CA ILE A 86 34.35 -2.10 9.20
C ILE A 86 35.14 -1.32 8.14
N HIS A 87 35.72 -2.05 7.18
CA HIS A 87 36.41 -1.48 6.03
C HIS A 87 35.64 -1.69 4.72
N GLY A 88 35.85 -0.78 3.74
CA GLY A 88 35.36 -0.96 2.38
C GLY A 88 33.86 -0.71 2.19
N ILE A 89 33.17 -0.16 3.19
CA ILE A 89 31.74 0.14 3.09
C ILE A 89 31.47 1.28 2.10
N SER A 90 30.48 1.10 1.24
CA SER A 90 29.95 2.11 0.32
C SER A 90 28.71 2.79 0.93
N PRO A 91 28.22 3.92 0.39
CA PRO A 91 26.92 4.47 0.78
C PRO A 91 25.85 3.36 0.74
N ALA A 92 25.17 3.16 1.88
CA ALA A 92 24.26 2.05 2.06
C ALA A 92 22.79 2.51 1.90
N ILE A 93 22.01 1.69 1.19
CA ILE A 93 20.59 1.87 0.96
C ILE A 93 19.86 0.63 1.47
N ALA A 94 18.98 0.78 2.45
CA ALA A 94 18.14 -0.32 2.92
C ALA A 94 16.78 -0.33 2.23
N VAL A 95 16.25 -1.54 1.97
CA VAL A 95 14.88 -1.78 1.54
C VAL A 95 14.27 -2.76 2.54
N GLU A 96 13.64 -2.17 3.56
CA GLU A 96 13.00 -2.92 4.64
C GLU A 96 11.55 -3.27 4.31
N GLN A 97 11.03 -4.29 5.00
CA GLN A 97 9.65 -4.77 4.86
C GLN A 97 8.60 -3.78 5.38
N LYS A 98 8.94 -3.02 6.42
CA LYS A 98 8.02 -2.09 7.09
C LYS A 98 8.17 -0.68 6.53
N VAL A 99 7.47 -0.37 5.45
CA VAL A 99 7.28 1.01 4.99
C VAL A 99 5.91 1.49 5.42
N ILE A 100 5.83 2.04 6.62
CA ILE A 100 4.62 2.73 7.09
C ILE A 100 4.68 4.15 6.53
N THR A 101 4.11 4.37 5.37
CA THR A 101 3.82 5.73 4.93
C THR A 101 2.63 6.24 5.74
N ARG A 102 2.89 7.15 6.69
CA ARG A 102 1.84 7.79 7.52
C ARG A 102 1.00 8.79 6.70
N ASN A 103 1.45 9.17 5.52
CA ASN A 103 0.74 10.12 4.67
C ASN A 103 -0.43 9.43 3.94
N PRO A 104 -1.70 9.74 4.30
CA PRO A 104 -2.87 9.13 3.69
C PRO A 104 -3.11 9.54 2.23
N ARG A 105 -2.37 10.53 1.72
CA ARG A 105 -2.45 11.00 0.32
C ARG A 105 -1.45 10.29 -0.59
N SER A 106 -0.45 9.59 -0.03
CA SER A 106 0.59 8.90 -0.81
C SER A 106 0.00 7.77 -1.66
N THR A 107 0.41 7.71 -2.93
CA THR A 107 0.01 6.69 -3.91
C THR A 107 1.23 6.00 -4.50
N VAL A 108 1.03 4.89 -5.20
CA VAL A 108 2.09 4.24 -5.97
C VAL A 108 2.76 5.22 -6.91
N GLY A 109 1.99 6.01 -7.67
CA GLY A 109 2.52 7.01 -8.59
C GLY A 109 3.39 8.08 -7.92
N THR A 110 3.03 8.55 -6.72
CA THR A 110 3.84 9.54 -5.98
C THR A 110 5.06 8.91 -5.33
N THR A 111 4.96 7.68 -4.80
CA THR A 111 6.08 6.97 -4.18
C THR A 111 7.18 6.64 -5.20
N THR A 112 6.79 6.39 -6.45
CA THR A 112 7.70 6.06 -7.55
C THR A 112 8.15 7.27 -8.37
N GLU A 113 7.74 8.47 -7.99
CA GLU A 113 7.97 9.74 -8.70
C GLU A 113 7.36 9.79 -10.11
N ILE A 114 6.67 8.74 -10.57
CA ILE A 114 6.02 8.72 -11.90
C ILE A 114 5.01 9.86 -12.01
N TYR A 115 4.27 10.11 -10.93
CA TYR A 115 3.29 11.20 -10.90
C TYR A 115 3.92 12.57 -11.13
N ASP A 116 5.13 12.80 -10.62
CA ASP A 116 5.85 14.07 -10.79
C ASP A 116 6.24 14.30 -12.25
N TYR A 117 6.71 13.25 -12.94
CA TYR A 117 6.97 13.33 -14.39
C TYR A 117 5.67 13.50 -15.20
N LEU A 118 4.58 12.84 -14.82
CA LEU A 118 3.27 13.02 -15.46
C LEU A 118 2.76 14.45 -15.32
N LYS A 119 2.89 15.09 -14.14
CA LYS A 119 2.53 16.51 -13.95
C LYS A 119 3.26 17.42 -14.95
N VAL A 120 4.57 17.21 -15.13
CA VAL A 120 5.37 17.99 -16.08
C VAL A 120 4.94 17.71 -17.51
N LEU A 121 4.68 16.47 -17.87
CA LEU A 121 4.21 16.07 -19.20
C LEU A 121 2.88 16.75 -19.56
N TYR A 122 1.89 16.67 -18.64
CA TYR A 122 0.58 17.29 -18.83
C TYR A 122 0.62 18.83 -18.82
N ALA A 123 1.49 19.44 -18.01
CA ALA A 123 1.65 20.88 -17.99
C ALA A 123 2.27 21.42 -19.29
N ARG A 124 3.11 20.65 -19.98
CA ARG A 124 3.79 21.10 -21.20
C ARG A 124 3.09 20.73 -22.50
N LEU A 125 2.43 19.58 -22.53
CA LEU A 125 1.89 18.99 -23.76
C LEU A 125 0.40 18.64 -23.66
N GLY A 126 -0.23 18.86 -22.52
CA GLY A 126 -1.64 18.64 -22.33
C GLY A 126 -2.49 19.67 -23.08
N LYS A 127 -3.53 19.19 -23.77
CA LYS A 127 -4.50 20.00 -24.50
C LYS A 127 -5.76 20.16 -23.67
N ILE A 128 -6.27 21.37 -23.54
CA ILE A 128 -7.52 21.65 -22.86
C ILE A 128 -8.66 21.23 -23.79
N ILE A 129 -9.52 20.36 -23.32
CA ILE A 129 -10.72 19.90 -24.04
C ILE A 129 -11.94 20.35 -23.26
N SER A 130 -12.80 21.14 -23.88
CA SER A 130 -14.05 21.56 -23.23
C SER A 130 -14.90 20.35 -22.84
N PRO A 131 -15.40 20.27 -21.60
CA PRO A 131 -16.25 19.18 -21.15
C PRO A 131 -17.64 19.17 -21.78
N PHE A 132 -18.07 20.26 -22.42
CA PHE A 132 -19.37 20.39 -23.03
C PHE A 132 -19.35 20.13 -24.54
N SER A 133 -18.48 20.83 -25.28
CA SER A 133 -18.38 20.72 -26.75
C SER A 133 -17.43 19.66 -27.22
N ASN A 134 -16.57 19.09 -26.33
CA ASN A 134 -15.46 18.21 -26.65
C ASN A 134 -14.46 18.81 -27.66
N GLN A 135 -14.44 20.13 -27.84
CA GLN A 135 -13.49 20.81 -28.72
C GLN A 135 -12.24 21.21 -27.94
N GLU A 136 -11.10 21.26 -28.66
CA GLU A 136 -9.84 21.75 -28.13
C GLU A 136 -9.93 23.26 -27.90
N VAL A 137 -9.67 23.72 -26.69
CA VAL A 137 -9.60 25.13 -26.29
C VAL A 137 -8.22 25.65 -26.55
N LYS A 138 -8.09 26.56 -27.50
CA LYS A 138 -6.83 27.19 -27.91
C LYS A 138 -6.91 28.68 -27.71
N LYS A 139 -5.75 29.30 -27.54
CA LYS A 139 -5.57 30.73 -27.74
C LYS A 139 -5.48 30.98 -29.22
N ASP A 140 -6.22 31.97 -29.71
CA ASP A 140 -6.02 32.40 -31.09
C ASP A 140 -4.69 33.17 -31.16
N GLU A 141 -3.84 32.75 -32.07
CA GLU A 141 -2.59 33.47 -32.40
C GLU A 141 -2.84 34.45 -33.56
N ILE A 142 -1.99 35.44 -33.71
CA ILE A 142 -2.05 36.40 -34.83
C ILE A 142 -2.14 35.66 -36.16
N ASN A 143 -1.43 34.53 -36.28
CA ASN A 143 -1.43 33.72 -37.51
C ASN A 143 -2.81 33.09 -37.79
N ASP A 144 -3.59 32.75 -36.76
CA ASP A 144 -4.94 32.16 -36.93
C ASP A 144 -5.88 33.22 -37.52
N VAL A 145 -5.75 34.44 -37.02
CA VAL A 145 -6.53 35.59 -37.53
C VAL A 145 -6.15 35.89 -38.98
N ILE A 146 -4.84 35.90 -39.29
CA ILE A 146 -4.32 36.11 -40.68
C ILE A 146 -4.80 34.97 -41.60
N ASN A 147 -4.77 33.71 -41.16
CA ASN A 147 -5.23 32.58 -41.95
C ASN A 147 -6.73 32.67 -42.24
N PHE A 148 -7.54 33.17 -41.28
CA PHE A 148 -8.93 33.42 -41.51
C PHE A 148 -9.14 34.50 -42.57
N ILE A 149 -8.42 35.63 -42.51
CA ILE A 149 -8.48 36.71 -43.49
C ILE A 149 -8.04 36.21 -44.88
N LYS A 150 -6.99 35.43 -44.99
CA LYS A 150 -6.47 34.83 -46.25
C LYS A 150 -7.45 33.84 -46.90
N GLY A 151 -8.43 33.34 -46.17
CA GLY A 151 -9.49 32.45 -46.69
C GLY A 151 -10.49 33.13 -47.61
N PHE A 152 -10.48 34.47 -47.68
CA PHE A 152 -11.35 35.24 -48.50
C PHE A 152 -10.67 35.78 -49.77
N LYS A 153 -11.43 36.15 -50.80
CA LYS A 153 -10.95 36.62 -52.08
C LYS A 153 -10.20 37.95 -51.93
N PRO A 154 -9.12 38.20 -52.69
CA PRO A 154 -8.49 39.52 -52.80
C PRO A 154 -9.52 40.59 -53.19
N SER A 155 -9.31 41.85 -52.74
CA SER A 155 -10.20 43.00 -52.88
C SER A 155 -11.46 42.97 -51.97
N THR A 156 -11.68 41.92 -51.14
CA THR A 156 -12.76 41.91 -50.15
C THR A 156 -12.42 42.89 -49.03
N LYS A 157 -13.42 43.65 -48.57
CA LYS A 157 -13.25 44.63 -47.47
C LYS A 157 -13.42 43.96 -46.12
N GLY A 158 -12.62 44.35 -45.12
CA GLY A 158 -12.75 43.87 -43.74
C GLY A 158 -12.57 45.00 -42.72
N ILE A 159 -13.05 44.75 -41.53
CA ILE A 159 -12.93 45.62 -40.36
C ILE A 159 -12.46 44.80 -39.18
N LEU A 160 -11.39 45.23 -38.52
CA LEU A 160 -10.93 44.76 -37.23
C LEU A 160 -11.40 45.71 -36.15
N TYR A 161 -12.11 45.21 -35.14
CA TYR A 161 -12.65 46.05 -34.09
C TYR A 161 -12.69 45.37 -32.73
N LEU A 162 -12.82 46.17 -31.67
CA LEU A 162 -12.99 45.77 -30.30
C LEU A 162 -14.41 46.14 -29.80
N ARG A 163 -15.09 45.27 -29.10
CA ARG A 163 -16.43 45.48 -28.64
C ARG A 163 -16.48 45.91 -27.19
N TYR A 164 -16.80 47.16 -26.92
CA TYR A 164 -17.09 47.69 -25.58
C TYR A 164 -18.57 47.57 -25.28
N LYS A 165 -18.94 46.91 -24.13
CA LYS A 165 -20.34 46.70 -23.72
C LYS A 165 -20.78 47.66 -22.63
N ASP A 166 -19.84 48.17 -21.80
CA ASP A 166 -20.09 49.06 -20.69
C ASP A 166 -18.85 49.96 -20.48
N ALA A 167 -18.64 50.90 -21.41
CA ALA A 167 -17.55 51.85 -21.37
C ALA A 167 -17.89 53.05 -20.50
N SER A 168 -16.94 53.45 -19.64
CA SER A 168 -17.02 54.71 -18.91
C SER A 168 -16.52 55.89 -19.78
N ILE A 169 -16.90 57.12 -19.42
CA ILE A 169 -16.39 58.33 -20.07
C ILE A 169 -14.85 58.37 -19.98
N ASP A 170 -14.27 57.95 -18.86
CA ASP A 170 -12.83 57.87 -18.66
C ASP A 170 -12.18 56.89 -19.66
N THR A 171 -12.84 55.79 -19.97
CA THR A 171 -12.37 54.83 -20.99
C THR A 171 -12.30 55.47 -22.37
N VAL A 172 -13.31 56.24 -22.75
CA VAL A 172 -13.34 56.94 -24.03
C VAL A 172 -12.23 57.98 -24.11
N ILE A 173 -12.00 58.74 -23.01
CA ILE A 173 -10.87 59.71 -22.91
C ILE A 173 -9.51 59.00 -23.05
N GLN A 174 -9.31 57.87 -22.41
CA GLN A 174 -8.09 57.07 -22.49
C GLN A 174 -7.86 56.56 -23.92
N LEU A 175 -8.89 56.04 -24.59
CA LEU A 175 -8.78 55.58 -25.97
C LEU A 175 -8.43 56.70 -26.93
N LYS A 176 -9.03 57.90 -26.74
CA LYS A 176 -8.67 59.10 -27.48
C LYS A 176 -7.20 59.49 -27.28
N ASN A 177 -6.72 59.49 -26.05
CA ASN A 177 -5.32 59.80 -25.72
C ASN A 177 -4.31 58.82 -26.30
N LYS A 178 -4.72 57.56 -26.54
CA LYS A 178 -3.95 56.53 -27.24
C LYS A 178 -3.96 56.67 -28.77
N GLY A 179 -4.74 57.61 -29.29
CA GLY A 179 -4.76 57.92 -30.74
C GLY A 179 -5.86 57.21 -31.54
N PHE A 180 -6.79 56.51 -30.88
CA PHE A 180 -7.92 55.94 -31.60
C PHE A 180 -8.91 57.03 -31.98
N SER A 181 -9.42 56.96 -33.20
CA SER A 181 -10.24 58.04 -33.78
C SER A 181 -11.62 57.61 -34.23
N ARG A 182 -11.87 56.29 -34.39
CA ARG A 182 -13.13 55.80 -35.02
C ARG A 182 -13.83 54.76 -34.19
N VAL A 183 -15.13 54.91 -34.11
CA VAL A 183 -16.05 53.93 -33.47
C VAL A 183 -17.19 53.58 -34.42
N ARG A 184 -17.80 52.42 -34.15
CA ARG A 184 -19.06 52.01 -34.81
C ARG A 184 -20.13 51.87 -33.72
N ILE A 185 -21.23 52.59 -33.90
CA ILE A 185 -22.42 52.59 -33.07
C ILE A 185 -23.61 52.34 -33.99
N ASP A 186 -24.46 51.30 -33.69
CA ASP A 186 -25.62 50.93 -34.51
C ASP A 186 -25.27 50.78 -36.01
N ASN A 187 -24.13 50.16 -36.32
CA ASN A 187 -23.60 49.99 -37.67
C ASN A 187 -23.21 51.28 -38.40
N LEU A 188 -23.23 52.45 -37.77
CA LEU A 188 -22.77 53.72 -38.28
C LEU A 188 -21.38 54.08 -37.79
N PHE A 189 -20.47 54.47 -38.67
CA PHE A 189 -19.14 54.95 -38.31
C PHE A 189 -19.20 56.40 -37.85
N LYS A 190 -18.69 56.64 -36.64
CA LYS A 190 -18.59 57.95 -36.01
C LYS A 190 -17.16 58.24 -35.55
N SER A 191 -16.85 59.54 -35.31
CA SER A 191 -15.64 59.88 -34.61
C SER A 191 -15.74 59.50 -33.13
N ILE A 192 -14.63 59.10 -32.49
CA ILE A 192 -14.62 58.85 -31.06
C ILE A 192 -14.98 60.11 -30.24
N GLU A 193 -14.81 61.30 -30.84
CA GLU A 193 -15.19 62.57 -30.26
C GLU A 193 -16.72 62.79 -30.13
N GLU A 194 -17.49 62.06 -30.93
CA GLU A 194 -18.97 62.13 -30.93
C GLU A 194 -19.59 61.19 -29.90
N VAL A 195 -18.77 60.34 -29.22
CA VAL A 195 -19.25 59.44 -28.18
C VAL A 195 -19.37 60.23 -26.89
N THR A 196 -20.62 60.56 -26.52
CA THR A 196 -20.89 61.39 -25.33
C THR A 196 -21.58 60.62 -24.20
N ASN A 197 -22.52 59.74 -24.53
CA ASN A 197 -23.33 59.01 -23.56
C ASN A 197 -23.50 57.49 -23.86
N GLU A 198 -22.95 57.05 -24.95
CA GLU A 198 -23.03 55.65 -25.39
C GLU A 198 -22.11 54.77 -24.54
N LYS A 199 -22.68 53.83 -23.81
CA LYS A 199 -21.94 52.84 -23.03
C LYS A 199 -21.46 51.66 -23.85
N ALA A 200 -22.05 51.40 -24.99
CA ALA A 200 -21.71 50.29 -25.87
C ALA A 200 -21.34 50.79 -27.28
N PHE A 201 -20.16 50.43 -27.76
CA PHE A 201 -19.69 50.72 -29.08
C PHE A 201 -18.58 49.73 -29.50
N ASP A 202 -18.37 49.64 -30.80
CA ASP A 202 -17.27 48.91 -31.39
C ASP A 202 -16.14 49.89 -31.74
N LEU A 203 -14.98 49.75 -31.09
CA LEU A 203 -13.78 50.56 -31.42
C LEU A 203 -13.13 49.97 -32.64
N VAL A 204 -13.06 50.74 -33.74
CA VAL A 204 -12.48 50.30 -35.01
C VAL A 204 -10.92 50.47 -34.93
N ILE A 205 -10.21 49.35 -34.93
CA ILE A 205 -8.75 49.34 -34.92
C ILE A 205 -8.22 49.57 -36.33
N ASP A 206 -8.71 48.80 -37.30
CA ASP A 206 -8.30 48.92 -38.70
C ASP A 206 -9.46 48.60 -39.67
N ARG A 207 -9.40 49.22 -40.85
CA ARG A 207 -10.25 48.91 -42.02
C ARG A 207 -9.36 48.57 -43.16
N PHE A 208 -9.45 47.40 -43.67
CA PHE A 208 -8.52 46.86 -44.67
C PHE A 208 -9.23 46.29 -45.88
N ILE A 209 -8.46 46.20 -46.97
CA ILE A 209 -8.85 45.48 -48.18
C ILE A 209 -7.84 44.34 -48.31
N ILE A 210 -8.35 43.12 -48.44
CA ILE A 210 -7.51 41.92 -48.50
C ILE A 210 -6.63 41.95 -49.73
N LYS A 211 -5.31 41.86 -49.51
CA LYS A 211 -4.29 41.74 -50.54
C LYS A 211 -3.39 40.56 -50.26
N ASN A 212 -2.70 40.05 -51.28
CA ASN A 212 -1.76 38.94 -51.15
C ASN A 212 -0.33 39.40 -51.13
N ASP A 213 -0.03 40.62 -50.70
CA ASP A 213 1.34 41.16 -50.58
C ASP A 213 1.82 41.10 -49.13
N ASN A 214 3.15 41.10 -48.95
CA ASN A 214 3.80 41.02 -47.64
C ASN A 214 3.57 42.32 -46.83
N ASP A 215 3.43 43.46 -47.46
CA ASP A 215 3.19 44.74 -46.78
C ASP A 215 1.82 44.73 -46.09
N PHE A 216 0.80 44.21 -46.76
CA PHE A 216 -0.52 44.03 -46.15
C PHE A 216 -0.46 43.04 -44.95
N LEU A 217 0.31 41.94 -45.09
CA LEU A 217 0.42 40.97 -44.00
C LEU A 217 1.12 41.56 -42.76
N THR A 218 2.11 42.41 -42.96
CA THR A 218 2.79 43.10 -41.85
C THR A 218 1.86 44.11 -41.21
N GLN A 219 1.18 44.98 -42.00
CA GLN A 219 0.24 45.96 -41.49
C GLN A 219 -0.90 45.31 -40.68
N ILE A 220 -1.53 44.25 -41.20
CA ILE A 220 -2.64 43.61 -40.52
C ILE A 220 -2.16 42.87 -39.25
N SER A 221 -0.92 42.32 -39.24
CA SER A 221 -0.35 41.73 -38.03
C SER A 221 -0.20 42.74 -36.91
N ASP A 222 0.31 43.93 -37.22
CA ASP A 222 0.48 45.03 -36.26
C ASP A 222 -0.90 45.51 -35.73
N SER A 223 -1.90 45.61 -36.61
CA SER A 223 -3.25 45.97 -36.25
C SER A 223 -3.89 44.91 -35.32
N ILE A 224 -3.69 43.59 -35.60
CA ILE A 224 -4.20 42.49 -34.77
C ILE A 224 -3.47 42.51 -33.42
N GLN A 225 -2.16 42.72 -33.37
CA GLN A 225 -1.42 42.85 -32.12
C GLN A 225 -1.95 44.00 -31.27
N THR A 226 -2.15 45.17 -31.86
CA THR A 226 -2.75 46.35 -31.21
C THR A 226 -4.13 46.00 -30.64
N ALA A 227 -4.97 45.26 -31.39
CA ALA A 227 -6.28 44.84 -30.94
C ALA A 227 -6.22 43.92 -29.71
N PHE A 228 -5.32 42.94 -29.71
CA PHE A 228 -5.14 42.04 -28.57
C PHE A 228 -4.53 42.71 -27.34
N GLU A 229 -3.71 43.71 -27.51
CA GLU A 229 -3.13 44.46 -26.37
C GLU A 229 -4.10 45.39 -25.70
N GLU A 230 -5.12 45.87 -26.42
CA GLU A 230 -6.01 46.96 -25.95
C GLU A 230 -7.18 46.48 -25.09
N LEU A 231 -7.92 45.45 -25.51
CA LEU A 231 -9.12 45.00 -24.81
C LEU A 231 -9.04 43.52 -24.44
N ASN A 232 -8.57 43.22 -23.21
CA ASN A 232 -8.63 41.87 -22.63
C ASN A 232 -8.23 40.72 -23.56
N SER A 233 -7.37 41.00 -24.57
CA SER A 233 -6.88 40.06 -25.57
C SER A 233 -7.99 39.46 -26.47
N GLU A 234 -9.01 40.26 -26.80
CA GLU A 234 -10.14 39.90 -27.65
C GLU A 234 -10.28 40.80 -28.83
N CYS A 235 -10.68 40.27 -30.01
CA CYS A 235 -11.01 41.08 -31.17
C CYS A 235 -12.10 40.40 -32.02
N TRP A 236 -12.76 41.25 -32.84
CA TRP A 236 -13.74 40.82 -33.81
C TRP A 236 -13.33 41.26 -35.20
N ILE A 237 -13.63 40.44 -36.21
CA ILE A 237 -13.41 40.78 -37.60
C ILE A 237 -14.74 40.59 -38.37
N ASP A 238 -15.13 41.61 -39.08
CA ASP A 238 -16.17 41.56 -40.08
C ASP A 238 -15.59 41.57 -41.47
N ILE A 239 -15.97 40.61 -42.31
CA ILE A 239 -15.59 40.53 -43.71
C ILE A 239 -16.88 40.76 -44.56
N PHE A 240 -16.80 41.70 -45.49
CA PHE A 240 -17.94 42.13 -46.31
C PHE A 240 -17.86 41.48 -47.70
N GLU A 241 -18.64 40.40 -47.91
CA GLU A 241 -18.83 39.81 -49.24
C GLU A 241 -20.07 40.44 -49.89
N GLU A 242 -20.27 40.29 -51.20
CA GLU A 242 -21.31 41.02 -51.96
C GLU A 242 -22.72 40.88 -51.33
N ASP A 243 -23.06 39.72 -50.75
CA ASP A 243 -24.41 39.49 -50.17
C ASP A 243 -24.37 39.09 -48.69
N LYS A 244 -23.17 39.07 -48.03
CA LYS A 244 -23.05 38.51 -46.67
C LYS A 244 -21.91 39.20 -45.86
N ILE A 245 -22.21 39.48 -44.60
CA ILE A 245 -21.21 39.86 -43.60
C ILE A 245 -20.83 38.61 -42.80
N THR A 246 -19.56 38.23 -42.86
CA THR A 246 -19.04 37.12 -42.03
C THR A 246 -18.30 37.73 -40.85
N THR A 247 -18.87 37.61 -39.65
CA THR A 247 -18.24 38.04 -38.39
C THR A 247 -17.60 36.85 -37.71
N LYS A 248 -16.34 37.04 -37.27
CA LYS A 248 -15.65 36.07 -36.46
C LYS A 248 -15.00 36.73 -35.24
N TYR A 249 -15.12 36.04 -34.11
CA TYR A 249 -14.53 36.40 -32.83
C TYR A 249 -13.22 35.66 -32.66
N PHE A 250 -12.19 36.31 -32.11
CA PHE A 250 -10.90 35.76 -31.76
C PHE A 250 -10.52 36.18 -30.34
N SER A 251 -9.88 35.27 -29.59
CA SER A 251 -9.46 35.55 -28.23
C SER A 251 -8.15 34.85 -27.87
N GLN A 252 -7.27 35.61 -27.24
CA GLN A 252 -6.06 35.01 -26.63
C GLN A 252 -6.34 34.43 -25.23
N LYS A 253 -7.57 34.48 -24.76
CA LYS A 253 -7.99 33.79 -23.53
C LYS A 253 -8.30 32.33 -23.86
N LEU A 254 -8.08 31.50 -22.89
CA LEU A 254 -8.48 30.09 -22.97
C LEU A 254 -9.96 29.98 -22.53
N GLU A 255 -10.86 30.24 -23.46
CA GLU A 255 -12.30 30.23 -23.21
C GLU A 255 -13.05 29.33 -24.19
N ALA A 256 -13.98 28.53 -23.67
CA ALA A 256 -14.94 27.78 -24.50
C ALA A 256 -16.23 27.54 -23.70
N ASP A 257 -17.37 27.55 -24.36
CA ASP A 257 -18.67 27.24 -23.78
C ASP A 257 -19.01 28.09 -22.53
N GLY A 258 -18.50 29.33 -22.47
CA GLY A 258 -18.68 30.26 -21.33
C GLY A 258 -17.81 29.98 -20.11
N ILE A 259 -16.82 29.10 -20.24
CA ILE A 259 -15.87 28.77 -19.17
C ILE A 259 -14.49 29.29 -19.55
N THR A 260 -13.85 30.01 -18.63
CA THR A 260 -12.45 30.44 -18.73
C THR A 260 -11.54 29.40 -18.08
N PHE A 261 -10.57 28.89 -18.82
CA PHE A 261 -9.59 27.89 -18.36
C PHE A 261 -8.27 28.55 -17.99
N GLN A 262 -7.60 28.01 -16.99
CA GLN A 262 -6.23 28.43 -16.65
C GLN A 262 -5.22 27.78 -17.57
N SER A 263 -4.14 28.51 -17.92
CA SER A 263 -3.02 27.92 -18.65
C SER A 263 -2.45 26.73 -17.89
N PRO A 264 -2.21 25.58 -18.57
CA PRO A 264 -1.65 24.40 -17.93
C PRO A 264 -0.32 24.72 -17.24
N ASN A 265 -0.25 24.41 -15.94
CA ASN A 265 0.95 24.52 -15.13
C ASN A 265 1.06 23.31 -14.20
N ILE A 266 2.23 23.07 -13.61
CA ILE A 266 2.52 21.89 -12.79
C ILE A 266 1.61 21.84 -11.54
N GLU A 267 1.30 22.99 -10.94
CA GLU A 267 0.51 23.07 -9.72
C GLU A 267 -0.97 22.72 -9.92
N LEU A 268 -1.52 22.89 -11.13
CA LEU A 268 -2.87 22.43 -11.47
C LEU A 268 -3.04 20.91 -11.35
N PHE A 269 -1.96 20.15 -11.52
CA PHE A 269 -1.97 18.70 -11.42
C PHE A 269 -1.49 18.20 -10.05
N ASN A 270 -1.26 19.10 -9.10
CA ASN A 270 -0.77 18.75 -7.76
C ASN A 270 -1.95 18.68 -6.77
N PHE A 271 -2.39 17.46 -6.46
CA PHE A 271 -3.48 17.26 -5.49
C PHE A 271 -3.10 17.56 -4.03
N ASN A 272 -1.82 17.88 -3.74
CA ASN A 272 -1.37 18.37 -2.45
C ASN A 272 -1.34 19.91 -2.37
N SER A 273 -1.54 20.58 -3.51
CA SER A 273 -1.59 22.04 -3.60
C SER A 273 -3.05 22.54 -3.66
N PRO A 274 -3.42 23.63 -2.98
CA PRO A 274 -4.75 24.21 -3.07
C PRO A 274 -5.14 24.64 -4.50
N ILE A 275 -4.16 24.88 -5.36
CA ILE A 275 -4.36 25.26 -6.76
C ILE A 275 -4.97 24.11 -7.56
N GLY A 276 -4.45 22.88 -7.39
CA GLY A 276 -4.85 21.68 -8.16
C GLY A 276 -5.83 20.76 -7.43
N ALA A 277 -5.85 20.79 -6.10
CA ALA A 277 -6.69 19.92 -5.30
C ALA A 277 -8.19 20.21 -5.48
N CYS A 278 -9.02 19.19 -5.50
CA CYS A 278 -10.47 19.34 -5.40
C CYS A 278 -10.83 20.06 -4.09
N PRO A 279 -11.61 21.14 -4.12
CA PRO A 279 -11.89 21.97 -2.95
C PRO A 279 -12.70 21.21 -1.89
N THR A 280 -13.55 20.26 -2.29
CA THR A 280 -14.42 19.50 -1.37
C THR A 280 -13.68 18.43 -0.59
N CYS A 281 -12.76 17.70 -1.21
CA CYS A 281 -11.98 16.64 -0.54
C CYS A 281 -10.52 17.02 -0.28
N GLU A 282 -10.10 18.24 -0.60
CA GLU A 282 -8.73 18.73 -0.38
C GLU A 282 -7.64 17.77 -0.92
N GLY A 283 -7.92 17.10 -2.04
CA GLY A 283 -7.00 16.17 -2.67
C GLY A 283 -6.97 14.75 -2.06
N PHE A 284 -7.83 14.45 -1.08
CA PHE A 284 -7.94 13.08 -0.55
C PHE A 284 -8.69 12.13 -1.48
N GLY A 285 -9.57 12.63 -2.35
CA GLY A 285 -10.43 11.84 -3.21
C GLY A 285 -11.60 11.20 -2.48
N LYS A 286 -11.58 11.21 -1.15
CA LYS A 286 -12.63 10.66 -0.27
C LYS A 286 -13.04 11.67 0.77
N ILE A 287 -14.30 11.59 1.18
CA ILE A 287 -14.89 12.41 2.24
C ILE A 287 -15.50 11.50 3.31
N LEU A 288 -15.65 12.03 4.52
CA LEU A 288 -16.41 11.35 5.57
C LEU A 288 -17.90 11.57 5.31
N GLY A 289 -18.51 10.63 4.62
CA GLY A 289 -19.92 10.61 4.29
C GLY A 289 -20.66 9.42 4.89
N ILE A 290 -21.94 9.31 4.58
CA ILE A 290 -22.73 8.12 4.89
C ILE A 290 -22.33 7.01 3.90
N SER A 291 -21.81 5.91 4.44
CA SER A 291 -21.28 4.79 3.63
C SER A 291 -22.42 3.88 3.15
N GLU A 292 -22.50 3.66 1.85
CA GLU A 292 -23.45 2.70 1.27
C GLU A 292 -23.30 1.30 1.87
N ASP A 293 -22.07 0.80 1.99
CA ASP A 293 -21.79 -0.55 2.49
C ASP A 293 -22.15 -0.71 3.98
N LEU A 294 -22.11 0.37 4.77
CA LEU A 294 -22.55 0.35 6.16
C LEU A 294 -24.07 0.47 6.28
N VAL A 295 -24.71 1.23 5.39
CA VAL A 295 -26.17 1.42 5.36
C VAL A 295 -26.87 0.20 4.77
N ILE A 296 -26.28 -0.41 3.75
CA ILE A 296 -26.80 -1.60 3.04
C ILE A 296 -25.75 -2.69 3.08
N PRO A 297 -25.55 -3.34 4.25
CA PRO A 297 -24.51 -4.32 4.43
C PRO A 297 -24.75 -5.62 3.65
N ASP A 298 -25.99 -5.94 3.36
CA ASP A 298 -26.38 -7.10 2.53
C ASP A 298 -27.20 -6.62 1.32
N LYS A 299 -26.55 -6.58 0.17
CA LYS A 299 -27.13 -6.15 -1.09
C LYS A 299 -28.08 -7.19 -1.73
N ASN A 300 -28.15 -8.40 -1.16
CA ASN A 300 -29.13 -9.42 -1.58
C ASN A 300 -30.51 -9.22 -0.95
N LEU A 301 -30.63 -8.40 0.07
CA LEU A 301 -31.90 -8.06 0.68
C LEU A 301 -32.60 -6.96 -0.11
N SER A 302 -33.94 -7.02 -0.15
CA SER A 302 -34.80 -5.97 -0.67
C SER A 302 -35.13 -4.94 0.41
N VAL A 303 -35.77 -3.81 0.04
CA VAL A 303 -36.26 -2.84 1.02
C VAL A 303 -37.29 -3.47 1.96
N HIS A 304 -38.17 -4.31 1.42
CA HIS A 304 -39.12 -5.10 2.23
C HIS A 304 -38.37 -6.07 3.17
N GLY A 305 -37.29 -6.68 2.70
CA GLY A 305 -36.40 -7.60 3.43
C GLY A 305 -35.38 -6.94 4.35
N TYR A 306 -35.54 -5.66 4.71
CA TYR A 306 -34.66 -4.91 5.63
C TYR A 306 -33.22 -4.68 5.11
N CYS A 307 -33.03 -4.41 3.83
CA CYS A 307 -31.70 -4.09 3.28
C CYS A 307 -31.09 -2.84 3.93
N VAL A 308 -31.93 -1.84 4.29
CA VAL A 308 -31.47 -0.57 4.91
C VAL A 308 -31.29 -0.78 6.42
N ALA A 309 -30.05 -1.01 6.84
CA ALA A 309 -29.72 -1.32 8.23
C ALA A 309 -30.17 -0.27 9.26
N PRO A 310 -30.05 1.06 9.03
CA PRO A 310 -30.51 2.07 9.97
C PRO A 310 -32.05 2.12 10.14
N TRP A 311 -32.81 1.54 9.25
CA TRP A 311 -34.30 1.50 9.31
C TRP A 311 -34.84 0.27 10.07
N LYS A 312 -34.00 -0.35 10.91
CA LYS A 312 -34.40 -1.50 11.75
C LYS A 312 -34.87 -1.02 13.14
N GLY A 313 -35.80 -1.78 13.71
CA GLY A 313 -36.31 -1.52 15.04
C GLY A 313 -37.63 -0.72 15.07
N PRO A 314 -38.34 -0.64 16.22
CA PRO A 314 -39.72 -0.12 16.29
C PRO A 314 -39.89 1.33 15.86
N LYS A 315 -39.01 2.22 16.32
CA LYS A 315 -39.09 3.67 16.01
C LYS A 315 -38.49 4.05 14.65
N LEU A 316 -37.38 3.40 14.25
CA LEU A 316 -36.70 3.73 13.02
C LEU A 316 -37.28 2.96 11.81
N GLY A 317 -37.96 1.85 12.07
CA GLY A 317 -38.68 1.07 11.07
C GLY A 317 -39.86 1.84 10.44
N GLU A 318 -40.35 2.90 11.08
CA GLU A 318 -41.38 3.78 10.52
C GLU A 318 -40.93 4.40 9.18
N TRP A 319 -39.65 4.72 9.02
CA TRP A 319 -39.09 5.22 7.79
C TRP A 319 -39.21 4.23 6.64
N ARG A 320 -38.91 2.94 6.93
CA ARG A 320 -39.07 1.86 5.95
C ARG A 320 -40.53 1.69 5.57
N GLN A 321 -41.44 1.70 6.56
CA GLN A 321 -42.86 1.55 6.31
C GLN A 321 -43.44 2.71 5.50
N GLN A 322 -43.03 3.94 5.79
CA GLN A 322 -43.41 5.11 5.02
C GLN A 322 -42.90 5.01 3.58
N PHE A 323 -41.65 4.62 3.36
CA PHE A 323 -41.12 4.43 2.02
C PHE A 323 -41.91 3.36 1.24
N ILE A 324 -42.17 2.19 1.87
CA ILE A 324 -42.95 1.10 1.25
C ILE A 324 -44.39 1.57 0.90
N ASN A 325 -45.04 2.27 1.80
CA ASN A 325 -46.43 2.75 1.57
C ASN A 325 -46.53 3.74 0.39
N HIS A 326 -45.49 4.52 0.11
CA HIS A 326 -45.47 5.48 -0.97
C HIS A 326 -44.75 4.97 -2.24
N SER A 327 -44.17 3.75 -2.19
CA SER A 327 -43.40 3.17 -3.30
C SER A 327 -44.20 3.02 -4.61
N HIS A 328 -45.52 2.83 -4.52
CA HIS A 328 -46.43 2.71 -5.67
C HIS A 328 -46.55 4.00 -6.49
N TYR A 329 -46.32 5.18 -5.91
CA TYR A 329 -46.33 6.45 -6.64
C TYR A 329 -45.13 6.64 -7.59
N ILE A 330 -44.08 5.84 -7.38
CA ILE A 330 -42.84 5.93 -8.15
C ILE A 330 -42.45 4.57 -8.80
N ASP A 331 -43.41 3.63 -8.85
CA ASP A 331 -43.23 2.25 -9.37
C ASP A 331 -41.98 1.56 -8.83
N PHE A 332 -41.66 1.76 -7.51
CA PHE A 332 -40.44 1.21 -6.90
C PHE A 332 -40.63 -0.25 -6.51
N PRO A 333 -39.78 -1.18 -6.98
CA PRO A 333 -39.89 -2.63 -6.72
C PRO A 333 -39.38 -3.01 -5.33
N VAL A 334 -40.23 -2.88 -4.31
CA VAL A 334 -39.86 -3.07 -2.89
C VAL A 334 -39.35 -4.48 -2.52
N HIS A 335 -39.65 -5.50 -3.33
CA HIS A 335 -39.25 -6.90 -3.12
C HIS A 335 -37.98 -7.27 -3.90
N THR A 336 -37.51 -6.42 -4.82
CA THR A 336 -36.30 -6.68 -5.61
C THR A 336 -35.07 -6.46 -4.74
N PRO A 337 -34.07 -7.39 -4.77
CA PRO A 337 -32.78 -7.22 -4.08
C PRO A 337 -32.07 -5.94 -4.50
N TYR A 338 -31.43 -5.25 -3.55
CA TYR A 338 -30.75 -3.97 -3.80
C TYR A 338 -29.74 -4.04 -4.95
N LYS A 339 -29.01 -5.17 -5.11
CA LYS A 339 -28.05 -5.36 -6.21
C LYS A 339 -28.69 -5.34 -7.59
N GLU A 340 -29.96 -5.72 -7.71
CA GLU A 340 -30.72 -5.83 -8.95
C GLU A 340 -31.49 -4.55 -9.31
N LEU A 341 -31.55 -3.59 -8.37
CA LEU A 341 -32.17 -2.29 -8.61
C LEU A 341 -31.39 -1.52 -9.68
N THR A 342 -32.13 -0.87 -10.59
CA THR A 342 -31.58 0.08 -11.56
C THR A 342 -30.99 1.31 -10.85
N GLN A 343 -30.14 2.07 -11.54
CA GLN A 343 -29.55 3.28 -10.95
C GLN A 343 -30.63 4.30 -10.55
N LYS A 344 -31.67 4.45 -11.35
CA LYS A 344 -32.81 5.35 -11.07
C LYS A 344 -33.56 4.94 -9.79
N GLU A 345 -33.75 3.64 -9.57
CA GLU A 345 -34.39 3.12 -8.37
C GLU A 345 -33.49 3.29 -7.14
N LYS A 346 -32.18 3.06 -7.29
CA LYS A 346 -31.22 3.38 -6.22
C LYS A 346 -31.25 4.86 -5.86
N ASP A 347 -31.29 5.75 -6.86
CA ASP A 347 -31.36 7.18 -6.61
C ASP A 347 -32.64 7.57 -5.86
N TYR A 348 -33.78 6.96 -6.16
CA TYR A 348 -35.03 7.15 -5.40
C TYR A 348 -34.89 6.67 -3.93
N LEU A 349 -34.26 5.53 -3.71
CA LEU A 349 -34.05 5.02 -2.34
C LEU A 349 -33.12 5.94 -1.53
N TRP A 350 -32.10 6.49 -2.16
CA TRP A 350 -31.11 7.35 -1.50
C TRP A 350 -31.60 8.79 -1.33
N ASN A 351 -32.09 9.42 -2.38
CA ASN A 351 -32.44 10.84 -2.41
C ASN A 351 -33.92 11.12 -2.10
N GLY A 352 -34.77 10.09 -2.15
CA GLY A 352 -36.21 10.25 -2.03
C GLY A 352 -36.85 10.72 -3.33
N SER A 353 -38.12 11.09 -3.23
CA SER A 353 -38.97 11.65 -4.32
C SER A 353 -39.93 12.68 -3.73
N GLU A 354 -40.76 13.29 -4.59
CA GLU A 354 -41.85 14.17 -4.13
C GLU A 354 -42.84 13.46 -3.18
N TYR A 355 -42.94 12.12 -3.29
CA TYR A 355 -43.92 11.31 -2.55
C TYR A 355 -43.31 10.59 -1.35
N SER A 356 -41.99 10.34 -1.33
CA SER A 356 -41.32 9.58 -0.26
C SER A 356 -39.95 10.14 0.09
N LYS A 357 -39.63 10.12 1.38
CA LYS A 357 -38.32 10.49 1.90
C LYS A 357 -37.30 9.34 1.75
N GLY A 358 -36.09 9.67 1.35
CA GLY A 358 -35.02 8.70 1.14
C GLY A 358 -34.08 8.54 2.35
N ILE A 359 -33.00 7.78 2.12
CA ILE A 359 -31.95 7.54 3.13
C ILE A 359 -31.24 8.84 3.53
N HIS A 360 -30.98 9.74 2.57
CA HIS A 360 -30.36 11.03 2.87
C HIS A 360 -31.24 11.92 3.76
N ASP A 361 -32.56 11.92 3.56
CA ASP A 361 -33.51 12.65 4.41
C ASP A 361 -33.52 12.08 5.85
N PHE A 362 -33.42 10.76 5.99
CA PHE A 362 -33.30 10.12 7.29
C PHE A 362 -32.07 10.63 8.05
N PHE A 363 -30.91 10.63 7.42
CA PHE A 363 -29.67 11.12 8.08
C PHE A 363 -29.70 12.64 8.31
N LYS A 364 -30.31 13.40 7.41
CA LYS A 364 -30.52 14.85 7.60
C LYS A 364 -31.37 15.14 8.84
N GLY A 365 -32.47 14.41 9.01
CA GLY A 365 -33.32 14.54 10.21
C GLY A 365 -32.60 14.13 11.53
N LEU A 366 -31.63 13.21 11.45
CA LEU A 366 -30.77 12.90 12.59
C LEU A 366 -29.72 13.99 12.85
N GLN A 367 -29.19 14.62 11.81
CA GLN A 367 -28.23 15.72 11.90
C GLN A 367 -28.85 16.97 12.52
N GLU A 368 -30.08 17.31 12.19
CA GLU A 368 -30.82 18.42 12.79
C GLU A 368 -30.98 18.25 14.31
N LYS A 369 -31.00 17.00 14.78
CA LYS A 369 -31.10 16.64 16.20
C LYS A 369 -29.79 16.07 16.77
N ILE A 370 -28.65 16.56 16.31
CA ILE A 370 -27.31 16.04 16.68
C ILE A 370 -26.96 16.29 18.16
N TYR A 371 -27.65 17.21 18.81
CA TYR A 371 -27.51 17.45 20.25
C TYR A 371 -27.89 16.21 21.09
N LYS A 372 -28.69 15.28 20.56
CA LYS A 372 -28.99 14.01 21.21
C LYS A 372 -27.84 13.03 21.03
N ILE A 373 -27.26 12.54 22.11
CA ILE A 373 -26.14 11.57 22.11
C ILE A 373 -26.44 10.35 21.24
N GLN A 374 -27.69 9.84 21.31
CA GLN A 374 -28.12 8.67 20.53
C GLN A 374 -28.02 8.89 19.01
N ASN A 375 -28.40 10.09 18.53
CA ASN A 375 -28.33 10.44 17.12
C ASN A 375 -26.86 10.56 16.67
N ARG A 376 -25.99 11.16 17.49
CA ARG A 376 -24.55 11.24 17.25
C ARG A 376 -23.92 9.87 17.08
N VAL A 377 -24.22 8.95 18.00
CA VAL A 377 -23.72 7.56 17.95
C VAL A 377 -24.25 6.83 16.71
N LEU A 378 -25.54 7.03 16.38
CA LEU A 378 -26.16 6.41 15.21
C LEU A 378 -25.52 6.89 13.91
N ILE A 379 -25.38 8.21 13.71
CA ILE A 379 -24.70 8.79 12.55
C ILE A 379 -23.26 8.29 12.45
N SER A 380 -22.51 8.28 13.56
CA SER A 380 -21.11 7.81 13.59
C SER A 380 -20.97 6.36 13.16
N ARG A 381 -21.95 5.50 13.47
CA ARG A 381 -21.95 4.08 13.06
C ARG A 381 -22.00 3.89 11.53
N TYR A 382 -22.68 4.78 10.82
CA TYR A 382 -22.89 4.71 9.37
C TYR A 382 -22.00 5.67 8.58
N LYS A 383 -21.16 6.48 9.26
CA LYS A 383 -20.12 7.28 8.61
C LYS A 383 -18.94 6.42 8.18
N GLY A 384 -18.54 6.58 6.94
CA GLY A 384 -17.38 5.94 6.36
C GLY A 384 -16.68 6.84 5.37
N LYS A 385 -15.57 6.37 4.81
CA LYS A 385 -14.88 7.05 3.72
C LYS A 385 -15.60 6.72 2.41
N THR A 386 -16.31 7.70 1.86
CA THR A 386 -16.97 7.63 0.56
C THR A 386 -16.19 8.41 -0.49
N ASP A 387 -16.35 8.06 -1.75
CA ASP A 387 -15.75 8.85 -2.83
C ASP A 387 -16.34 10.26 -2.85
N CYS A 388 -15.48 11.24 -3.12
CA CYS A 388 -15.90 12.64 -3.18
C CYS A 388 -16.87 12.83 -4.36
N HIS A 389 -18.05 13.36 -4.13
CA HIS A 389 -19.09 13.59 -5.14
C HIS A 389 -18.68 14.61 -6.21
N ASP A 390 -17.78 15.56 -5.90
CA ASP A 390 -17.34 16.57 -6.86
C ASP A 390 -16.30 16.06 -7.85
N CYS A 391 -15.29 15.33 -7.35
CA CYS A 391 -14.21 14.83 -8.18
C CYS A 391 -14.30 13.32 -8.47
N ASN A 392 -15.32 12.62 -7.99
CA ASN A 392 -15.52 11.18 -8.16
C ASN A 392 -14.24 10.37 -7.85
N GLY A 393 -13.56 10.71 -6.76
CA GLY A 393 -12.31 10.09 -6.34
C GLY A 393 -11.04 10.53 -7.08
N GLN A 394 -11.16 11.41 -8.10
CA GLN A 394 -10.04 11.83 -8.95
C GLN A 394 -9.10 12.86 -8.30
N ARG A 395 -9.45 13.42 -7.13
CA ARG A 395 -8.63 14.30 -6.27
C ARG A 395 -8.34 15.70 -6.82
N LEU A 396 -8.45 15.94 -8.11
CA LEU A 396 -8.13 17.20 -8.79
C LEU A 396 -9.40 18.02 -9.07
N LYS A 397 -9.21 19.31 -9.33
CA LYS A 397 -10.26 20.21 -9.81
C LYS A 397 -10.74 19.81 -11.21
N LYS A 398 -11.96 20.18 -11.56
CA LYS A 398 -12.57 19.88 -12.87
C LYS A 398 -11.77 20.51 -14.02
N GLU A 399 -11.21 21.70 -13.82
CA GLU A 399 -10.39 22.40 -14.81
C GLU A 399 -9.11 21.60 -15.12
N SER A 400 -8.47 21.01 -14.10
CA SER A 400 -7.29 20.17 -14.29
C SER A 400 -7.62 18.88 -15.06
N LEU A 401 -8.83 18.35 -14.87
CA LEU A 401 -9.31 17.12 -15.53
C LEU A 401 -9.73 17.36 -16.99
N ALA A 402 -9.98 18.63 -17.37
CA ALA A 402 -10.23 19.00 -18.75
C ALA A 402 -8.99 18.92 -19.64
N ILE A 403 -7.78 18.86 -19.05
CA ILE A 403 -6.51 18.77 -19.76
C ILE A 403 -6.19 17.31 -20.06
N LYS A 404 -6.04 16.97 -21.34
CA LYS A 404 -5.87 15.60 -21.84
C LYS A 404 -4.64 15.45 -22.73
N ILE A 405 -4.05 14.26 -22.73
CA ILE A 405 -3.07 13.75 -23.69
C ILE A 405 -3.64 12.47 -24.30
N SER A 406 -3.69 12.36 -25.62
CA SER A 406 -4.28 11.19 -26.32
C SER A 406 -5.65 10.79 -25.71
N SER A 407 -6.54 11.77 -25.52
CA SER A 407 -7.91 11.62 -24.96
C SER A 407 -7.99 11.23 -23.47
N LYS A 408 -6.90 11.09 -22.76
CA LYS A 408 -6.85 10.74 -21.33
C LYS A 408 -6.38 11.90 -20.46
N ASN A 409 -7.07 12.16 -19.35
CA ASN A 409 -6.57 13.07 -18.32
C ASN A 409 -5.60 12.36 -17.38
N ILE A 410 -4.88 13.11 -16.55
CA ILE A 410 -3.85 12.56 -15.65
C ILE A 410 -4.43 11.56 -14.63
N SER A 411 -5.67 11.80 -14.16
CA SER A 411 -6.32 10.90 -13.20
C SER A 411 -6.73 9.58 -13.84
N GLU A 412 -7.18 9.59 -15.08
CA GLU A 412 -7.48 8.38 -15.85
C GLU A 412 -6.22 7.55 -16.09
N VAL A 413 -5.09 8.19 -16.41
CA VAL A 413 -3.81 7.48 -16.59
C VAL A 413 -3.32 6.90 -15.27
N THR A 414 -3.46 7.62 -14.16
CA THR A 414 -3.07 7.07 -12.87
C THR A 414 -4.01 5.99 -12.34
N ALA A 415 -5.26 5.95 -12.79
CA ALA A 415 -6.21 4.88 -12.47
C ALA A 415 -5.90 3.57 -13.21
N MET A 416 -5.14 3.63 -14.32
CA MET A 416 -4.66 2.44 -15.03
C MET A 416 -3.74 1.60 -14.14
N THR A 417 -3.70 0.29 -14.42
CA THR A 417 -2.65 -0.59 -13.89
C THR A 417 -1.29 -0.18 -14.46
N ILE A 418 -0.22 -0.57 -13.79
CA ILE A 418 1.16 -0.29 -14.25
C ILE A 418 1.38 -0.86 -15.66
N ASP A 419 0.84 -2.06 -15.94
CA ASP A 419 0.93 -2.67 -17.28
C ASP A 419 0.17 -1.83 -18.33
N GLU A 420 -1.07 -1.44 -18.05
CA GLU A 420 -1.88 -0.59 -18.94
C GLU A 420 -1.23 0.80 -19.14
N ALA A 421 -0.69 1.38 -18.06
CA ALA A 421 0.00 2.68 -18.13
C ALA A 421 1.28 2.60 -18.95
N TYR A 422 2.05 1.50 -18.83
CA TYR A 422 3.24 1.26 -19.64
C TYR A 422 2.90 1.19 -21.13
N ASP A 423 1.89 0.41 -21.49
CA ASP A 423 1.45 0.26 -22.88
C ASP A 423 0.87 1.57 -23.43
N PHE A 424 0.09 2.31 -22.61
CA PHE A 424 -0.41 3.63 -22.99
C PHE A 424 0.72 4.62 -23.30
N ILE A 425 1.67 4.79 -22.37
CA ILE A 425 2.80 5.74 -22.52
C ILE A 425 3.66 5.40 -23.74
N LYS A 426 3.89 4.10 -23.99
CA LYS A 426 4.70 3.65 -25.14
C LYS A 426 4.02 3.92 -26.49
N ASN A 427 2.67 3.92 -26.51
CA ASN A 427 1.89 4.06 -27.75
C ASN A 427 1.37 5.51 -27.98
N ILE A 428 1.74 6.49 -27.13
CA ILE A 428 1.36 7.89 -27.37
C ILE A 428 2.05 8.42 -28.62
N SER A 429 1.26 9.00 -29.52
CA SER A 429 1.78 9.66 -30.71
C SER A 429 1.87 11.17 -30.48
N PHE A 430 3.05 11.73 -30.68
CA PHE A 430 3.33 13.15 -30.64
C PHE A 430 3.87 13.63 -32.00
N SER A 431 3.66 14.91 -32.32
CA SER A 431 4.34 15.56 -33.44
C SER A 431 5.87 15.62 -33.19
N GLU A 432 6.67 15.81 -34.22
CA GLU A 432 8.15 15.89 -34.07
C GLU A 432 8.60 16.97 -33.08
N ARG A 433 7.90 18.11 -33.04
CA ARG A 433 8.18 19.19 -32.09
C ARG A 433 7.86 18.81 -30.67
N GLU A 434 6.67 18.21 -30.45
CA GLU A 434 6.22 17.73 -29.14
C GLU A 434 7.10 16.59 -28.64
N LEU A 435 7.54 15.69 -29.54
CA LEU A 435 8.42 14.58 -29.21
C LEU A 435 9.77 15.04 -28.66
N LYS A 436 10.35 16.12 -29.21
CA LYS A 436 11.60 16.71 -28.68
C LYS A 436 11.45 17.17 -27.23
N ILE A 437 10.27 17.67 -26.84
CA ILE A 437 9.96 18.11 -25.47
C ILE A 437 9.67 16.89 -24.57
N ALA A 438 8.91 15.92 -25.09
CA ALA A 438 8.43 14.76 -24.35
C ALA A 438 9.49 13.70 -24.10
N LYS A 439 10.48 13.53 -25.01
CA LYS A 439 11.37 12.36 -25.07
C LYS A 439 11.96 11.99 -23.71
N ARG A 440 12.61 12.92 -23.03
CA ARG A 440 13.25 12.64 -21.73
C ARG A 440 12.23 12.25 -20.67
N LEU A 441 11.04 12.88 -20.67
CA LEU A 441 9.98 12.56 -19.71
C LEU A 441 9.40 11.17 -19.97
N LEU A 442 9.15 10.85 -21.25
CA LEU A 442 8.65 9.53 -21.65
C LEU A 442 9.65 8.41 -21.32
N ASP A 443 10.94 8.64 -21.59
CA ASP A 443 12.00 7.68 -21.27
C ASP A 443 12.05 7.40 -19.76
N GLU A 444 11.98 8.42 -18.90
CA GLU A 444 12.00 8.27 -17.45
C GLU A 444 10.72 7.56 -16.94
N ILE A 445 9.53 7.95 -17.43
CA ILE A 445 8.27 7.29 -17.07
C ILE A 445 8.28 5.82 -17.50
N THR A 446 8.67 5.53 -18.74
CA THR A 446 8.69 4.18 -19.30
C THR A 446 9.67 3.28 -18.54
N ASN A 447 10.86 3.78 -18.22
CA ASN A 447 11.86 3.03 -17.45
C ASN A 447 11.33 2.68 -16.05
N ARG A 448 10.72 3.64 -15.33
CA ARG A 448 10.15 3.40 -13.99
C ARG A 448 8.99 2.40 -14.05
N LEU A 449 8.10 2.51 -15.02
CA LEU A 449 7.01 1.56 -15.24
C LEU A 449 7.55 0.16 -15.59
N ALA A 450 8.59 0.06 -16.42
CA ALA A 450 9.25 -1.20 -16.74
C ALA A 450 9.86 -1.86 -15.49
N PHE A 451 10.51 -1.10 -14.61
CA PHE A 451 11.02 -1.65 -13.35
C PHE A 451 9.90 -2.18 -12.45
N LEU A 452 8.79 -1.44 -12.32
CA LEU A 452 7.63 -1.89 -11.55
C LEU A 452 7.02 -3.18 -12.14
N LYS A 453 6.93 -3.28 -13.45
CA LYS A 453 6.48 -4.50 -14.14
C LYS A 453 7.42 -5.67 -13.86
N ASN A 454 8.73 -5.45 -13.96
CA ASN A 454 9.75 -6.48 -13.76
C ASN A 454 9.83 -6.99 -12.30
N VAL A 455 9.42 -6.19 -11.30
CA VAL A 455 9.31 -6.68 -9.92
C VAL A 455 7.95 -7.32 -9.61
N GLY A 456 7.10 -7.57 -10.62
CA GLY A 456 5.85 -8.32 -10.48
C GLY A 456 4.69 -7.53 -9.84
N VAL A 457 4.67 -6.18 -9.95
CA VAL A 457 3.57 -5.34 -9.45
C VAL A 457 2.74 -4.70 -10.57
N GLY A 458 2.83 -5.21 -11.80
CA GLY A 458 2.17 -4.69 -13.00
C GLY A 458 0.65 -4.56 -12.88
N TYR A 459 0.01 -5.39 -12.06
CA TYR A 459 -1.44 -5.40 -11.82
C TYR A 459 -1.94 -4.25 -10.92
N ILE A 460 -1.05 -3.52 -10.24
CA ILE A 460 -1.41 -2.44 -9.32
C ILE A 460 -1.63 -1.14 -10.09
N SER A 461 -2.66 -0.34 -9.71
CA SER A 461 -2.86 0.99 -10.31
C SER A 461 -1.93 2.03 -9.68
N LEU A 462 -1.51 3.03 -10.49
CA LEU A 462 -0.69 4.14 -10.00
C LEU A 462 -1.38 5.01 -8.94
N SER A 463 -2.72 5.08 -8.96
CA SER A 463 -3.54 5.81 -7.99
C SER A 463 -3.75 5.07 -6.67
N ARG A 464 -3.37 3.78 -6.58
CA ARG A 464 -3.57 2.99 -5.36
C ARG A 464 -2.83 3.62 -4.18
N LEU A 465 -3.52 3.75 -3.06
CA LEU A 465 -2.96 4.31 -1.83
C LEU A 465 -1.86 3.43 -1.26
N SER A 466 -0.73 4.04 -0.89
CA SER A 466 0.42 3.31 -0.34
C SER A 466 0.09 2.55 0.96
N ASN A 467 -0.84 3.06 1.77
CA ASN A 467 -1.27 2.42 3.01
C ASN A 467 -2.23 1.21 2.82
N THR A 468 -2.64 0.93 1.58
CA THR A 468 -3.48 -0.23 1.23
C THR A 468 -2.67 -1.38 0.61
N LEU A 469 -1.38 -1.17 0.44
CA LEU A 469 -0.45 -2.17 -0.11
C LEU A 469 -0.12 -3.23 0.94
N SER A 470 0.09 -4.46 0.50
CA SER A 470 0.71 -5.49 1.34
C SER A 470 2.18 -5.15 1.60
N GLY A 471 2.79 -5.78 2.62
CA GLY A 471 4.20 -5.58 2.93
C GLY A 471 5.12 -5.85 1.73
N GLY A 472 4.92 -6.97 1.05
CA GLY A 472 5.69 -7.33 -0.13
C GLY A 472 5.46 -6.40 -1.34
N GLU A 473 4.20 -5.97 -1.61
CA GLU A 473 3.92 -4.97 -2.66
C GLU A 473 4.64 -3.66 -2.39
N SER A 474 4.58 -3.16 -1.14
CA SER A 474 5.25 -1.91 -0.73
C SER A 474 6.76 -2.00 -0.90
N GLN A 475 7.36 -3.12 -0.47
CA GLN A 475 8.79 -3.37 -0.59
C GLN A 475 9.24 -3.38 -2.05
N ARG A 476 8.51 -4.07 -2.94
CA ARG A 476 8.81 -4.14 -4.38
C ARG A 476 8.68 -2.78 -5.07
N ILE A 477 7.66 -2.01 -4.73
CA ILE A 477 7.49 -0.63 -5.24
C ILE A 477 8.66 0.25 -4.81
N ASN A 478 9.11 0.15 -3.55
CA ASN A 478 10.27 0.88 -3.06
C ASN A 478 11.56 0.43 -3.74
N LEU A 479 11.73 -0.88 -3.95
CA LEU A 479 12.86 -1.43 -4.70
C LEU A 479 12.89 -0.86 -6.12
N ALA A 480 11.77 -0.91 -6.85
CA ALA A 480 11.68 -0.38 -8.21
C ALA A 480 11.93 1.13 -8.27
N SER A 481 11.43 1.90 -7.29
CA SER A 481 11.69 3.35 -7.20
C SER A 481 13.18 3.65 -7.03
N ARG A 482 13.87 2.90 -6.18
CA ARG A 482 15.32 3.08 -5.95
C ARG A 482 16.17 2.62 -7.14
N LEU A 483 15.72 1.59 -7.87
CA LEU A 483 16.33 1.16 -9.13
C LEU A 483 16.32 2.27 -10.20
N GLY A 484 15.25 3.06 -10.24
CA GLY A 484 15.13 4.19 -11.15
C GLY A 484 16.19 5.29 -10.92
N SER A 485 16.83 5.34 -9.75
CA SER A 485 17.79 6.40 -9.39
C SER A 485 19.20 6.26 -10.00
N LYS A 486 19.49 5.16 -10.74
CA LYS A 486 20.79 4.89 -11.43
C LYS A 486 22.04 5.13 -10.55
N LEU A 487 21.96 4.88 -9.24
CA LEU A 487 23.12 4.96 -8.36
C LEU A 487 24.10 3.82 -8.65
N VAL A 488 25.38 4.16 -8.74
CA VAL A 488 26.48 3.23 -9.01
C VAL A 488 27.44 3.21 -7.83
N GLY A 489 27.98 2.02 -7.51
CA GLY A 489 28.93 1.85 -6.40
C GLY A 489 28.29 1.90 -5.01
N ALA A 490 26.98 1.78 -4.90
CA ALA A 490 26.24 1.73 -3.63
C ALA A 490 26.14 0.29 -3.08
N LEU A 491 25.90 0.19 -1.77
CA LEU A 491 25.53 -1.05 -1.10
C LEU A 491 24.01 -1.08 -0.90
N TYR A 492 23.34 -2.01 -1.56
CA TYR A 492 21.92 -2.27 -1.36
C TYR A 492 21.76 -3.40 -0.34
N VAL A 493 21.02 -3.16 0.74
CA VAL A 493 20.68 -4.15 1.76
C VAL A 493 19.18 -4.38 1.72
N LEU A 494 18.77 -5.61 1.39
CA LEU A 494 17.36 -5.98 1.23
C LEU A 494 16.96 -7.03 2.26
N ASP A 495 15.78 -6.88 2.84
CA ASP A 495 15.20 -7.80 3.81
C ASP A 495 14.11 -8.62 3.14
N GLU A 496 14.39 -9.91 2.92
CA GLU A 496 13.46 -10.90 2.39
C GLU A 496 12.60 -10.39 1.20
N PRO A 497 13.21 -9.95 0.08
CA PRO A 497 12.48 -9.34 -1.02
C PRO A 497 11.56 -10.30 -1.78
N SER A 498 11.67 -11.62 -1.57
CA SER A 498 10.80 -12.65 -2.16
C SER A 498 9.46 -12.84 -1.44
N ILE A 499 9.24 -12.13 -0.33
CA ILE A 499 8.03 -12.30 0.49
C ILE A 499 6.74 -12.13 -0.33
N GLY A 500 5.83 -13.12 -0.21
CA GLY A 500 4.54 -13.12 -0.87
C GLY A 500 4.63 -13.21 -2.40
N LEU A 501 5.81 -13.59 -2.93
CA LEU A 501 6.01 -13.86 -4.35
C LEU A 501 5.67 -15.31 -4.68
N HIS A 502 5.01 -15.47 -5.81
CA HIS A 502 4.96 -16.77 -6.48
C HIS A 502 6.36 -17.11 -7.06
N PRO A 503 6.80 -18.37 -7.11
CA PRO A 503 8.10 -18.75 -7.66
C PRO A 503 8.39 -18.17 -9.05
N LYS A 504 7.39 -18.06 -9.91
CA LYS A 504 7.50 -17.39 -11.22
C LYS A 504 7.92 -15.92 -11.09
N ASP A 505 7.38 -15.20 -10.10
CA ASP A 505 7.70 -13.79 -9.88
C ASP A 505 9.08 -13.64 -9.21
N THR A 506 9.50 -14.60 -8.39
CA THR A 506 10.86 -14.69 -7.80
C THR A 506 11.94 -14.74 -8.88
N ALA A 507 11.72 -15.49 -9.96
CA ALA A 507 12.67 -15.53 -11.09
C ALA A 507 12.88 -14.14 -11.74
N GLN A 508 11.83 -13.35 -11.88
CA GLN A 508 11.92 -11.97 -12.38
C GLN A 508 12.67 -11.06 -11.40
N LEU A 509 12.41 -11.18 -10.09
CA LEU A 509 13.14 -10.45 -9.06
C LEU A 509 14.65 -10.75 -9.09
N ILE A 510 15.04 -12.01 -9.26
CA ILE A 510 16.45 -12.41 -9.39
C ILE A 510 17.13 -11.67 -10.55
N GLU A 511 16.49 -11.57 -11.71
CA GLU A 511 17.07 -10.82 -12.85
C GLU A 511 17.21 -9.32 -12.55
N VAL A 512 16.28 -8.75 -11.81
CA VAL A 512 16.38 -7.35 -11.33
C VAL A 512 17.57 -7.17 -10.39
N LEU A 513 17.77 -8.07 -9.42
CA LEU A 513 18.90 -8.03 -8.47
C LEU A 513 20.24 -8.23 -9.19
N LYS A 514 20.30 -9.14 -10.15
CA LYS A 514 21.48 -9.31 -11.01
C LYS A 514 21.75 -8.07 -11.88
N GLY A 515 20.69 -7.42 -12.35
CA GLY A 515 20.80 -6.14 -13.09
C GLY A 515 21.43 -5.04 -12.26
N LEU A 516 21.01 -4.89 -10.99
CA LEU A 516 21.64 -3.96 -10.02
C LEU A 516 23.14 -4.24 -9.85
N ASN A 517 23.48 -5.51 -9.73
CA ASN A 517 24.86 -5.92 -9.55
C ASN A 517 25.71 -5.62 -10.80
N LYS A 518 25.20 -5.90 -12.02
CA LYS A 518 25.86 -5.62 -13.30
C LYS A 518 26.22 -4.13 -13.50
N ILE A 519 25.44 -3.21 -12.92
CA ILE A 519 25.71 -1.76 -12.97
C ILE A 519 26.87 -1.36 -12.05
N GLY A 520 27.40 -2.27 -11.22
CA GLY A 520 28.52 -2.01 -10.33
C GLY A 520 28.12 -1.73 -8.89
N ASN A 521 26.96 -2.18 -8.44
CA ASN A 521 26.51 -2.12 -7.05
C ASN A 521 26.82 -3.43 -6.31
N THR A 522 26.98 -3.33 -4.99
CA THR A 522 26.99 -4.48 -4.10
C THR A 522 25.56 -4.74 -3.61
N VAL A 523 25.03 -5.92 -3.84
CA VAL A 523 23.67 -6.32 -3.44
C VAL A 523 23.76 -7.35 -2.35
N LEU A 524 23.29 -7.01 -1.16
CA LEU A 524 23.23 -7.86 0.01
C LEU A 524 21.77 -8.17 0.34
N VAL A 525 21.39 -9.43 0.38
CA VAL A 525 20.02 -9.87 0.59
C VAL A 525 19.95 -10.82 1.77
N VAL A 526 19.10 -10.54 2.74
CA VAL A 526 18.72 -11.51 3.78
C VAL A 526 17.61 -12.37 3.21
N GLU A 527 17.82 -13.68 3.05
CA GLU A 527 16.86 -14.54 2.36
C GLU A 527 16.91 -16.01 2.77
N HIS A 528 15.77 -16.67 2.52
CA HIS A 528 15.57 -18.11 2.74
C HIS A 528 15.13 -18.86 1.48
N ASP A 529 14.84 -18.14 0.38
CA ASP A 529 14.39 -18.73 -0.87
C ASP A 529 15.53 -19.47 -1.57
N GLU A 530 15.26 -20.71 -1.98
CA GLU A 530 16.25 -21.60 -2.60
C GLU A 530 16.76 -21.04 -3.95
N GLU A 531 15.88 -20.46 -4.78
CA GLU A 531 16.25 -19.94 -6.09
C GLU A 531 17.13 -18.70 -5.99
N ILE A 532 16.86 -17.83 -4.99
CA ILE A 532 17.69 -16.65 -4.71
C ILE A 532 19.07 -17.07 -4.20
N MET A 533 19.14 -18.06 -3.30
CA MET A 533 20.42 -18.62 -2.82
C MET A 533 21.21 -19.24 -3.97
N ARG A 534 20.59 -19.99 -4.88
CA ARG A 534 21.22 -20.56 -6.07
C ARG A 534 21.76 -19.50 -7.04
N ALA A 535 21.09 -18.37 -7.13
CA ALA A 535 21.46 -17.26 -8.02
C ALA A 535 22.57 -16.38 -7.44
N ALA A 536 22.85 -16.47 -6.13
CA ALA A 536 23.85 -15.66 -5.43
C ALA A 536 25.28 -16.04 -5.85
N THR A 537 26.13 -15.01 -5.97
CA THR A 537 27.56 -15.20 -6.21
C THR A 537 28.33 -15.53 -4.92
N HIS A 538 27.79 -15.09 -3.78
CA HIS A 538 28.36 -15.31 -2.45
C HIS A 538 27.25 -15.55 -1.43
N ILE A 539 27.46 -16.49 -0.51
CA ILE A 539 26.48 -16.86 0.52
C ILE A 539 27.19 -16.85 1.88
N ILE A 540 26.53 -16.26 2.86
CA ILE A 540 26.92 -16.27 4.26
C ILE A 540 25.80 -16.93 5.05
N ASP A 541 26.07 -18.06 5.69
CA ASP A 541 25.10 -18.78 6.51
C ASP A 541 25.39 -18.56 7.99
N ILE A 542 24.41 -18.03 8.73
CA ILE A 542 24.54 -17.69 10.15
C ILE A 542 23.72 -18.69 10.97
N GLY A 543 24.37 -19.31 11.91
CA GLY A 543 23.81 -20.34 12.75
C GLY A 543 24.66 -20.61 14.00
N PRO A 544 24.74 -21.91 14.42
CA PRO A 544 24.01 -23.08 13.87
C PRO A 544 22.51 -23.11 14.18
N ASN A 545 22.08 -22.43 15.26
CA ASN A 545 20.71 -22.38 15.74
C ASN A 545 20.25 -20.93 15.97
N ALA A 546 19.12 -20.75 16.65
CA ALA A 546 18.54 -19.45 16.97
C ALA A 546 18.96 -18.91 18.35
N GLY A 547 18.87 -17.59 18.54
CA GLY A 547 19.13 -16.92 19.82
C GLY A 547 20.57 -17.08 20.32
N ILE A 548 20.75 -17.44 21.59
CA ILE A 548 22.08 -17.64 22.23
C ILE A 548 22.89 -18.76 21.58
N TYR A 549 22.27 -19.72 20.92
CA TYR A 549 22.90 -20.83 20.19
C TYR A 549 23.17 -20.49 18.72
N GLY A 550 22.85 -19.27 18.30
CA GLY A 550 23.15 -18.72 16.97
C GLY A 550 24.32 -17.76 17.00
N GLY A 551 24.40 -16.89 16.03
CA GLY A 551 25.34 -15.77 15.95
C GLY A 551 26.75 -16.11 15.49
N GLU A 552 26.98 -17.29 14.90
CA GLU A 552 28.24 -17.73 14.31
C GLU A 552 28.11 -17.81 12.79
N VAL A 553 29.21 -17.57 12.07
CA VAL A 553 29.29 -17.85 10.64
C VAL A 553 29.56 -19.34 10.46
N VAL A 554 28.55 -20.07 10.03
CA VAL A 554 28.62 -21.52 9.80
C VAL A 554 29.23 -21.84 8.45
N PHE A 555 28.94 -20.96 7.46
CA PHE A 555 29.48 -21.08 6.12
C PHE A 555 29.65 -19.70 5.47
N GLU A 556 30.71 -19.58 4.66
CA GLU A 556 30.98 -18.43 3.80
C GLU A 556 31.61 -18.91 2.48
N GLY A 557 30.95 -18.55 1.34
CA GLY A 557 31.44 -18.98 0.03
C GLY A 557 30.36 -18.93 -1.05
N ASN A 558 30.63 -19.63 -2.17
CA ASN A 558 29.65 -19.75 -3.25
C ASN A 558 28.67 -20.94 -3.02
N HIS A 559 27.58 -20.98 -3.78
CA HIS A 559 26.55 -22.02 -3.66
C HIS A 559 27.11 -23.45 -3.82
N GLN A 560 28.07 -23.71 -4.75
CA GLN A 560 28.63 -25.04 -4.94
C GLN A 560 29.38 -25.52 -3.70
N LYS A 561 30.15 -24.65 -3.05
CA LYS A 561 30.84 -24.95 -1.79
C LYS A 561 29.86 -25.12 -0.62
N LEU A 562 28.74 -24.39 -0.61
CA LEU A 562 27.69 -24.54 0.40
C LEU A 562 27.17 -25.99 0.38
N LEU A 563 26.87 -26.55 -0.77
CA LEU A 563 26.36 -27.93 -0.91
C LEU A 563 27.32 -29.01 -0.39
N THR A 564 28.61 -28.72 -0.25
CA THR A 564 29.62 -29.63 0.32
C THR A 564 29.86 -29.45 1.82
N SER A 565 29.24 -28.45 2.46
CA SER A 565 29.41 -28.16 3.90
C SER A 565 28.52 -29.07 4.74
N SER A 566 29.08 -29.72 5.74
CA SER A 566 28.34 -30.63 6.65
C SER A 566 27.76 -29.96 7.88
N HIS A 567 28.16 -28.71 8.19
CA HIS A 567 27.85 -28.06 9.46
C HIS A 567 26.56 -27.18 9.39
N SER A 568 26.11 -26.81 8.21
CA SER A 568 24.98 -25.93 8.00
C SER A 568 23.65 -26.70 7.94
N LEU A 569 22.64 -26.24 8.69
CA LEU A 569 21.26 -26.74 8.56
C LEU A 569 20.69 -26.43 7.17
N THR A 570 20.99 -25.24 6.63
CA THR A 570 20.60 -24.83 5.28
C THR A 570 21.10 -25.83 4.24
N THR A 571 22.37 -26.23 4.35
CA THR A 571 22.96 -27.24 3.43
C THR A 571 22.26 -28.57 3.52
N LYS A 572 21.94 -29.06 4.71
CA LYS A 572 21.26 -30.35 4.88
C LYS A 572 19.88 -30.40 4.21
N TYR A 573 19.14 -29.27 4.19
CA TYR A 573 17.89 -29.18 3.47
C TYR A 573 18.10 -29.07 1.95
N LEU A 574 19.09 -28.29 1.51
CA LEU A 574 19.39 -28.12 0.07
C LEU A 574 19.93 -29.38 -0.60
N ASN A 575 20.68 -30.21 0.14
CA ASN A 575 21.21 -31.49 -0.35
C ASN A 575 20.21 -32.66 -0.25
N GLY A 576 19.08 -32.44 0.46
CA GLY A 576 18.11 -33.50 0.70
C GLY A 576 18.42 -34.44 1.87
N ASP A 577 19.48 -34.16 2.67
CA ASP A 577 19.78 -34.92 3.90
C ASP A 577 18.68 -34.75 4.95
N LEU A 578 18.06 -33.58 4.98
CA LEU A 578 16.86 -33.28 5.75
C LEU A 578 15.74 -32.90 4.76
N LYS A 579 14.60 -33.55 4.90
CA LYS A 579 13.40 -33.26 4.08
C LYS A 579 12.20 -32.97 4.94
N ILE A 580 11.31 -32.16 4.40
CA ILE A 580 9.95 -32.03 4.94
C ILE A 580 9.15 -33.17 4.37
N GLU A 581 8.83 -34.14 5.22
CA GLU A 581 8.11 -35.34 4.81
C GLU A 581 6.66 -35.03 4.44
N ILE A 582 6.19 -35.67 3.37
CA ILE A 582 4.79 -35.59 2.98
C ILE A 582 4.01 -36.52 3.93
N PRO A 583 3.05 -36.00 4.71
CA PRO A 583 2.30 -36.80 5.66
C PRO A 583 1.44 -37.85 4.93
N THR A 584 1.12 -38.95 5.62
CA THR A 584 0.13 -39.93 5.11
C THR A 584 -1.21 -39.20 4.94
N LYS A 585 -1.59 -38.96 3.67
CA LYS A 585 -2.75 -38.13 3.34
C LYS A 585 -4.05 -38.87 3.61
N LYS A 586 -4.88 -38.32 4.49
CA LYS A 586 -6.27 -38.77 4.67
C LYS A 586 -7.11 -38.16 3.53
N GLN A 587 -7.94 -38.96 2.85
CA GLN A 587 -8.85 -38.45 1.82
C GLN A 587 -9.78 -37.37 2.35
N ALA A 588 -10.07 -36.37 1.55
CA ALA A 588 -11.04 -35.33 1.87
C ALA A 588 -12.46 -35.86 1.59
N ASN A 589 -13.26 -36.04 2.63
CA ASN A 589 -14.64 -36.57 2.52
C ASN A 589 -15.69 -35.51 2.84
N LYS A 590 -15.29 -34.40 3.48
CA LYS A 590 -16.19 -33.30 3.86
C LYS A 590 -15.73 -32.02 3.14
N PHE A 591 -16.69 -31.31 2.61
CA PHE A 591 -16.41 -30.09 1.86
C PHE A 591 -17.35 -28.96 2.23
N LEU A 592 -16.81 -27.74 2.30
CA LEU A 592 -17.56 -26.50 2.21
C LEU A 592 -17.46 -26.02 0.76
N THR A 593 -18.60 -25.71 0.15
CA THR A 593 -18.68 -25.17 -1.22
C THR A 593 -19.09 -23.72 -1.14
N LEU A 594 -18.34 -22.83 -1.78
CA LEU A 594 -18.63 -21.43 -1.92
C LEU A 594 -19.08 -21.14 -3.35
N LEU A 595 -20.18 -20.41 -3.50
CA LEU A 595 -20.86 -20.17 -4.77
C LEU A 595 -20.79 -18.69 -5.18
N ASN A 596 -20.73 -18.45 -6.49
CA ASN A 596 -20.84 -17.12 -7.10
C ASN A 596 -19.91 -16.06 -6.48
N CYS A 597 -18.59 -16.29 -6.51
CA CYS A 597 -17.59 -15.34 -6.04
C CYS A 597 -17.30 -14.31 -7.15
N THR A 598 -17.71 -13.07 -6.94
CA THR A 598 -17.63 -11.98 -7.93
C THR A 598 -16.94 -10.72 -7.38
N SER A 599 -16.38 -10.77 -6.16
CA SER A 599 -15.70 -9.62 -5.56
C SER A 599 -14.42 -9.26 -6.32
N ASN A 600 -14.21 -8.00 -6.62
CA ASN A 600 -13.06 -7.44 -7.33
C ASN A 600 -12.83 -8.11 -8.70
N ASN A 601 -11.72 -8.86 -8.84
CA ASN A 601 -11.38 -9.56 -10.07
C ASN A 601 -11.85 -11.01 -10.13
N LEU A 602 -12.56 -11.51 -9.10
CA LEU A 602 -13.01 -12.89 -9.06
C LEU A 602 -14.17 -13.14 -10.05
N ASN A 603 -14.07 -14.27 -10.74
CA ASN A 603 -15.13 -14.81 -11.59
C ASN A 603 -15.18 -16.33 -11.40
N ILE A 604 -15.71 -16.77 -10.24
CA ILE A 604 -15.75 -18.17 -9.83
C ILE A 604 -17.18 -18.54 -9.54
N GLN A 605 -17.70 -19.54 -10.27
CA GLN A 605 -19.05 -20.05 -10.05
C GLN A 605 -19.11 -20.93 -8.79
N GLU A 606 -18.16 -21.83 -8.63
CA GLU A 606 -18.10 -22.76 -7.50
C GLU A 606 -16.66 -23.02 -7.10
N VAL A 607 -16.40 -23.07 -5.78
CA VAL A 607 -15.11 -23.52 -5.24
C VAL A 607 -15.31 -24.32 -3.97
N ARG A 608 -14.56 -25.44 -3.84
CA ARG A 608 -14.67 -26.40 -2.75
C ARG A 608 -13.46 -26.35 -1.83
N PHE A 609 -13.70 -26.25 -0.54
CA PHE A 609 -12.70 -26.29 0.53
C PHE A 609 -12.86 -27.58 1.33
N ALA A 610 -11.77 -28.35 1.43
CA ALA A 610 -11.78 -29.58 2.20
C ALA A 610 -11.78 -29.25 3.72
N LEU A 611 -12.71 -29.85 4.46
CA LEU A 611 -12.84 -29.68 5.91
C LEU A 611 -12.10 -30.79 6.66
N GLU A 612 -11.67 -30.47 7.91
CA GLU A 612 -10.84 -31.34 8.76
C GLU A 612 -9.51 -31.73 8.04
N ARG A 613 -9.03 -30.88 7.13
CA ARG A 613 -7.88 -31.09 6.25
C ARG A 613 -7.12 -29.78 6.05
N LEU A 614 -5.89 -29.90 5.54
CA LEU A 614 -5.09 -28.77 5.09
C LEU A 614 -5.45 -28.44 3.63
N THR A 615 -6.15 -27.32 3.44
CA THR A 615 -6.42 -26.74 2.12
C THR A 615 -5.47 -25.59 1.86
N VAL A 616 -4.77 -25.60 0.74
CA VAL A 616 -3.86 -24.52 0.33
C VAL A 616 -4.43 -23.79 -0.87
N ILE A 617 -4.54 -22.45 -0.75
CA ILE A 617 -4.92 -21.56 -1.84
C ILE A 617 -3.64 -20.94 -2.39
N THR A 618 -3.37 -21.16 -3.65
CA THR A 618 -2.17 -20.73 -4.35
C THR A 618 -2.49 -19.99 -5.65
N GLY A 619 -1.48 -19.54 -6.39
CA GLY A 619 -1.58 -18.82 -7.65
C GLY A 619 -0.68 -17.59 -7.69
N VAL A 620 -0.50 -17.01 -8.86
CA VAL A 620 0.38 -15.83 -9.06
C VAL A 620 -0.05 -14.62 -8.22
N SER A 621 0.88 -13.65 -8.05
CA SER A 621 0.59 -12.41 -7.35
C SER A 621 -0.56 -11.66 -8.04
N GLY A 622 -1.55 -11.18 -7.26
CA GLY A 622 -2.73 -10.48 -7.80
C GLY A 622 -3.80 -11.37 -8.43
N SER A 623 -3.70 -12.71 -8.36
CA SER A 623 -4.73 -13.63 -8.91
C SER A 623 -6.08 -13.64 -8.16
N GLY A 624 -6.17 -12.99 -6.99
CA GLY A 624 -7.42 -12.88 -6.23
C GLY A 624 -7.50 -13.75 -4.97
N LYS A 625 -6.42 -14.41 -4.54
CA LYS A 625 -6.36 -15.30 -3.35
C LYS A 625 -6.92 -14.64 -2.09
N SER A 626 -6.38 -13.48 -1.72
CA SER A 626 -6.83 -12.75 -0.52
C SER A 626 -8.25 -12.24 -0.66
N THR A 627 -8.71 -11.90 -1.87
CA THR A 627 -10.09 -11.52 -2.16
C THR A 627 -11.04 -12.70 -1.93
N LEU A 628 -10.70 -13.89 -2.44
CA LEU A 628 -11.51 -15.11 -2.25
C LEU A 628 -11.69 -15.42 -0.76
N VAL A 629 -10.65 -15.24 0.04
CA VAL A 629 -10.70 -15.54 1.47
C VAL A 629 -11.35 -14.43 2.27
N LYS A 630 -10.86 -13.18 2.15
CA LYS A 630 -11.29 -12.06 3.02
C LYS A 630 -12.66 -11.51 2.66
N ASN A 631 -12.99 -11.45 1.36
CA ASN A 631 -14.21 -10.80 0.90
C ASN A 631 -15.35 -11.79 0.61
N GLU A 632 -15.02 -13.07 0.36
CA GLU A 632 -16.04 -14.08 0.04
C GLU A 632 -16.15 -15.15 1.13
N LEU A 633 -15.10 -15.92 1.45
CA LEU A 633 -15.15 -17.06 2.35
C LEU A 633 -15.50 -16.65 3.80
N ILE A 634 -14.71 -15.74 4.39
CA ILE A 634 -14.86 -15.33 5.79
C ILE A 634 -16.23 -14.69 6.04
N PRO A 635 -16.69 -13.69 5.25
CA PRO A 635 -18.00 -13.08 5.47
C PRO A 635 -19.17 -14.06 5.29
N SER A 636 -19.07 -14.99 4.33
CA SER A 636 -20.12 -15.98 4.09
C SER A 636 -20.27 -16.96 5.25
N ILE A 637 -19.14 -17.43 5.81
CA ILE A 637 -19.17 -18.30 7.01
C ILE A 637 -19.66 -17.53 8.23
N GLN A 638 -19.21 -16.28 8.44
CA GLN A 638 -19.70 -15.46 9.55
C GLN A 638 -21.20 -15.19 9.45
N SER A 639 -21.71 -14.94 8.24
CA SER A 639 -23.15 -14.80 8.01
C SER A 639 -23.89 -16.09 8.40
N TYR A 640 -23.42 -17.25 7.95
CA TYR A 640 -23.99 -18.54 8.31
C TYR A 640 -23.98 -18.78 9.83
N LEU A 641 -22.86 -18.55 10.51
CA LEU A 641 -22.74 -18.75 11.97
C LEU A 641 -23.65 -17.82 12.77
N ASN A 642 -23.96 -16.62 12.23
CA ASN A 642 -24.83 -15.64 12.90
C ASN A 642 -26.32 -15.85 12.61
N THR A 643 -26.69 -16.32 11.42
CA THR A 643 -28.09 -16.38 10.95
C THR A 643 -28.62 -17.78 10.75
N GLY A 644 -27.74 -18.80 10.76
CA GLY A 644 -28.07 -20.19 10.45
C GLY A 644 -28.33 -20.48 8.97
N ASN A 645 -28.24 -19.45 8.09
CA ASN A 645 -28.45 -19.60 6.65
C ASN A 645 -27.51 -18.70 5.84
N SER A 646 -27.10 -19.16 4.68
CA SER A 646 -26.35 -18.36 3.70
C SER A 646 -26.53 -18.94 2.30
N ASP A 647 -27.00 -18.14 1.36
CA ASP A 647 -27.21 -18.55 -0.04
C ASP A 647 -25.88 -18.75 -0.81
N LYS A 648 -24.76 -18.27 -0.23
CA LYS A 648 -23.44 -18.34 -0.86
C LYS A 648 -22.65 -19.59 -0.48
N ILE A 649 -23.03 -20.33 0.56
CA ILE A 649 -22.29 -21.52 1.01
C ILE A 649 -23.20 -22.73 1.17
N SER A 650 -22.63 -23.89 0.83
CA SER A 650 -23.29 -25.19 0.98
C SER A 650 -22.28 -26.26 1.41
N GLY A 651 -22.77 -27.47 1.72
CA GLY A 651 -21.94 -28.61 2.08
C GLY A 651 -21.99 -28.96 3.58
N ASP A 652 -20.86 -29.47 4.11
CA ASP A 652 -20.78 -29.99 5.49
C ASP A 652 -20.61 -28.90 6.56
N LEU A 653 -21.51 -27.91 6.56
CA LEU A 653 -21.40 -26.69 7.38
C LEU A 653 -21.46 -26.99 8.91
N THR A 654 -22.07 -28.09 9.34
CA THR A 654 -22.07 -28.51 10.76
C THR A 654 -20.69 -28.86 11.31
N SER A 655 -19.70 -29.01 10.44
CA SER A 655 -18.28 -29.19 10.82
C SER A 655 -17.56 -27.88 11.16
N ILE A 656 -18.25 -26.72 11.17
CA ILE A 656 -17.67 -25.42 11.47
C ILE A 656 -18.53 -24.70 12.50
N GLU A 657 -17.99 -24.47 13.69
CA GLU A 657 -18.64 -23.74 14.79
C GLU A 657 -18.06 -22.35 15.00
N SER A 658 -16.83 -22.11 14.52
CA SER A 658 -16.16 -20.82 14.57
C SER A 658 -15.15 -20.67 13.44
N ILE A 659 -14.80 -19.44 13.13
CA ILE A 659 -13.75 -19.09 12.15
C ILE A 659 -12.75 -18.12 12.79
N GLU A 660 -11.47 -18.41 12.60
CA GLU A 660 -10.37 -17.57 13.09
C GLU A 660 -9.42 -17.23 11.95
N TYR A 661 -9.23 -15.93 11.70
CA TYR A 661 -8.32 -15.43 10.68
C TYR A 661 -7.00 -14.96 11.28
N VAL A 662 -5.90 -15.56 10.86
CA VAL A 662 -4.55 -15.31 11.37
C VAL A 662 -3.74 -14.60 10.29
N ASP A 663 -3.66 -13.29 10.40
CA ASP A 663 -2.91 -12.41 9.50
C ASP A 663 -1.51 -12.05 10.05
N GLN A 664 -0.72 -11.35 9.23
CA GLN A 664 0.62 -10.86 9.57
C GLN A 664 0.62 -9.61 10.45
N ASN A 665 -0.56 -9.08 10.83
CA ASN A 665 -0.64 -7.91 11.68
C ASN A 665 0.00 -8.15 13.05
N PRO A 666 0.59 -7.13 13.68
CA PRO A 666 1.17 -7.23 15.02
C PRO A 666 0.17 -7.79 16.05
N ILE A 667 0.68 -8.52 17.04
CA ILE A 667 -0.11 -9.14 18.13
C ILE A 667 -0.76 -8.13 19.10
N GLY A 668 -0.67 -6.84 18.83
CA GLY A 668 -1.32 -5.78 19.61
C GLY A 668 -1.05 -4.42 19.00
N ARG A 669 -1.91 -3.46 19.33
CA ARG A 669 -1.82 -2.07 18.83
C ARG A 669 -0.77 -1.22 19.58
N SER A 670 -0.35 -1.66 20.76
CA SER A 670 0.59 -0.95 21.62
C SER A 670 1.98 -1.57 21.52
N SER A 671 3.02 -0.73 21.47
CA SER A 671 4.43 -1.13 21.60
C SER A 671 4.76 -1.89 22.89
N ARG A 672 3.89 -1.80 23.91
CA ARG A 672 3.97 -2.52 25.18
C ARG A 672 3.42 -3.95 25.13
N SER A 673 2.71 -4.31 24.07
CA SER A 673 2.27 -5.68 23.84
C SER A 673 3.49 -6.58 23.61
N ASN A 674 3.46 -7.78 24.16
CA ASN A 674 4.54 -8.76 24.03
C ASN A 674 3.98 -10.19 23.98
N PRO A 675 4.78 -11.19 23.57
CA PRO A 675 4.34 -12.58 23.47
C PRO A 675 3.72 -13.12 24.76
N ALA A 676 4.35 -12.86 25.91
CA ALA A 676 3.86 -13.32 27.21
C ALA A 676 2.47 -12.75 27.55
N THR A 677 2.21 -11.48 27.20
CA THR A 677 0.89 -10.84 27.40
C THR A 677 -0.15 -11.45 26.47
N TYR A 678 0.20 -11.71 25.21
CA TYR A 678 -0.75 -12.22 24.22
C TYR A 678 -1.26 -13.62 24.57
N ILE A 679 -0.36 -14.55 24.99
CA ILE A 679 -0.75 -15.89 25.41
C ILE A 679 -1.26 -15.93 26.85
N LYS A 680 -1.47 -14.78 27.51
CA LYS A 680 -1.87 -14.65 28.93
C LYS A 680 -0.91 -15.35 29.92
N ALA A 681 0.38 -15.49 29.58
CA ALA A 681 1.41 -15.99 30.48
C ALA A 681 1.87 -14.91 31.46
N PHE A 682 1.77 -13.65 31.07
CA PHE A 682 2.16 -12.52 31.90
C PHE A 682 1.27 -12.36 33.16
N ASP A 683 0.05 -12.88 33.13
CA ASP A 683 -0.86 -12.87 34.28
C ASP A 683 -0.31 -13.77 35.40
N GLU A 684 0.19 -14.97 35.06
CA GLU A 684 0.83 -15.87 36.02
C GLU A 684 2.12 -15.26 36.57
N ILE A 685 2.96 -14.64 35.71
CA ILE A 685 4.20 -13.98 36.15
C ILE A 685 3.87 -12.88 37.17
N ARG A 686 2.90 -11.99 36.89
CA ARG A 686 2.48 -10.94 37.80
C ARG A 686 1.99 -11.50 39.16
N ASN A 687 1.23 -12.58 39.10
CA ASN A 687 0.74 -13.25 40.30
C ASN A 687 1.86 -13.91 41.13
N ILE A 688 2.91 -14.45 40.49
CA ILE A 688 4.09 -14.98 41.15
C ILE A 688 4.83 -13.86 41.89
N PHE A 689 5.06 -12.71 41.24
CA PHE A 689 5.74 -11.56 41.86
C PHE A 689 4.93 -10.94 43.00
N THR A 690 3.61 -10.86 42.86
CA THR A 690 2.73 -10.34 43.94
C THR A 690 2.78 -11.17 45.21
N LYS A 691 3.13 -12.46 45.11
CA LYS A 691 3.23 -13.37 46.28
C LYS A 691 4.56 -13.24 47.03
N GLN A 692 5.54 -12.50 46.50
CA GLN A 692 6.85 -12.35 47.12
C GLN A 692 6.73 -11.53 48.44
N PRO A 693 7.58 -11.81 49.44
CA PRO A 693 7.55 -11.15 50.75
C PRO A 693 7.61 -9.63 50.63
N MET A 694 8.53 -9.10 49.82
CA MET A 694 8.73 -7.65 49.60
C MET A 694 7.49 -6.99 48.94
N ALA A 695 6.85 -7.68 47.98
CA ALA A 695 5.63 -7.19 47.36
C ALA A 695 4.44 -7.13 48.34
N LYS A 696 4.35 -8.11 49.24
CA LYS A 696 3.33 -8.11 50.29
C LYS A 696 3.53 -7.00 51.31
N ILE A 697 4.78 -6.77 51.75
CA ILE A 697 5.15 -5.69 52.70
C ILE A 697 4.76 -4.32 52.11
N ARG A 698 5.02 -4.10 50.82
CA ARG A 698 4.69 -2.84 50.11
C ARG A 698 3.23 -2.77 49.65
N GLY A 699 2.43 -3.78 49.85
CA GLY A 699 1.03 -3.82 49.39
C GLY A 699 0.88 -3.83 47.86
N TYR A 700 1.86 -4.38 47.14
CA TYR A 700 1.85 -4.41 45.69
C TYR A 700 0.80 -5.40 45.16
N LYS A 701 0.01 -4.91 44.22
CA LYS A 701 -1.01 -5.68 43.48
C LYS A 701 -0.48 -6.08 42.11
N PRO A 702 -1.10 -7.03 41.37
CA PRO A 702 -0.67 -7.37 40.01
C PRO A 702 -0.53 -6.19 39.04
N SER A 703 -1.27 -5.10 39.30
CA SER A 703 -1.20 -3.85 38.51
C SER A 703 0.16 -3.13 38.61
N HIS A 704 0.90 -3.27 39.73
CA HIS A 704 2.23 -2.69 39.89
C HIS A 704 3.30 -3.34 39.00
N PHE A 705 3.06 -4.58 38.60
CA PHE A 705 3.91 -5.34 37.67
C PHE A 705 3.43 -5.27 36.23
N SER A 706 2.51 -4.36 35.88
CA SER A 706 1.96 -4.17 34.53
C SER A 706 2.64 -3.01 33.79
N LEU A 707 2.97 -3.20 32.53
CA LEU A 707 3.47 -2.13 31.65
C LEU A 707 2.37 -1.18 31.13
N ASN A 708 1.08 -1.58 31.28
CA ASN A 708 -0.05 -0.85 30.70
C ASN A 708 -0.70 0.17 31.65
N VAL A 709 -0.44 0.08 32.94
CA VAL A 709 -1.00 0.98 33.96
C VAL A 709 0.10 1.74 34.67
N PRO A 710 -0.15 2.96 35.16
CA PRO A 710 0.90 3.85 35.67
C PRO A 710 1.52 3.43 37.00
N ASN A 711 0.97 2.45 37.73
CA ASN A 711 1.34 2.13 39.10
C ASN A 711 2.79 1.70 39.32
N GLY A 712 3.41 1.00 38.35
CA GLY A 712 4.78 0.50 38.56
C GLY A 712 5.67 0.66 37.34
N ARG A 713 5.18 1.15 36.22
CA ARG A 713 5.97 1.44 35.02
C ARG A 713 6.71 2.76 35.16
N CYS A 714 7.86 2.90 34.49
CA CYS A 714 8.56 4.17 34.35
C CYS A 714 7.63 5.23 33.73
N GLU A 715 7.56 6.41 34.31
CA GLU A 715 6.65 7.47 33.90
C GLU A 715 7.15 8.17 32.63
N LYS A 716 8.45 8.40 32.48
CA LYS A 716 9.08 9.08 31.35
C LYS A 716 8.85 8.32 30.04
N CYS A 717 9.16 7.05 29.97
CA CYS A 717 8.94 6.22 28.77
C CYS A 717 7.61 5.46 28.80
N GLN A 718 6.79 5.64 29.81
CA GLN A 718 5.50 4.98 30.00
C GLN A 718 5.55 3.44 29.86
N GLY A 719 6.68 2.84 30.23
CA GLY A 719 6.90 1.39 30.17
C GLY A 719 7.40 0.87 28.81
N GLU A 720 7.80 1.72 27.89
CA GLU A 720 8.37 1.33 26.60
C GLU A 720 9.87 1.01 26.69
N GLY A 721 10.57 1.60 27.66
CA GLY A 721 12.02 1.48 27.82
C GLY A 721 12.80 2.38 26.86
N GLN A 722 12.15 2.94 25.86
CA GLN A 722 12.73 3.82 24.83
C GLN A 722 11.81 5.03 24.62
N ILE A 723 12.37 6.12 24.13
CA ILE A 723 11.66 7.33 23.73
C ILE A 723 11.78 7.41 22.21
N THR A 724 10.66 7.48 21.51
CA THR A 724 10.64 7.63 20.06
C THR A 724 10.60 9.11 19.70
N ILE A 725 11.57 9.57 18.93
CA ILE A 725 11.64 10.91 18.37
C ILE A 725 11.17 10.81 16.92
N GLU A 726 10.01 11.40 16.63
CA GLU A 726 9.45 11.38 15.27
C GLU A 726 10.23 12.33 14.36
N MET A 727 10.67 11.81 13.22
CA MET A 727 11.43 12.54 12.21
C MET A 727 10.56 12.75 10.97
N GLN A 728 10.40 14.01 10.52
CA GLN A 728 9.50 14.34 9.39
C GLN A 728 9.93 13.73 8.04
N PHE A 729 11.25 13.52 7.85
CA PHE A 729 11.81 13.12 6.55
C PHE A 729 12.65 11.82 6.60
N MET A 730 12.77 11.19 7.77
CA MET A 730 13.58 9.99 8.01
C MET A 730 12.82 9.02 8.90
N ALA A 731 13.37 7.81 9.07
CA ALA A 731 12.84 6.85 10.05
C ALA A 731 12.93 7.42 11.48
N ASP A 732 11.92 7.12 12.31
CA ASP A 732 11.85 7.58 13.69
C ASP A 732 13.09 7.10 14.48
N LEU A 733 13.69 7.99 15.26
CA LEU A 733 14.82 7.66 16.12
C LEU A 733 14.33 7.14 17.46
N LYS A 734 14.81 5.98 17.87
CA LYS A 734 14.54 5.37 19.18
C LYS A 734 15.74 5.54 20.10
N VAL A 735 15.56 6.24 21.20
CA VAL A 735 16.61 6.48 22.21
C VAL A 735 16.23 5.76 23.49
N THR A 736 17.20 5.07 24.12
CA THR A 736 16.99 4.41 25.41
C THR A 736 16.56 5.45 26.47
N CYS A 737 15.54 5.12 27.26
CA CYS A 737 15.07 6.01 28.33
C CYS A 737 16.15 6.17 29.41
N GLU A 738 16.59 7.41 29.66
CA GLU A 738 17.63 7.72 30.64
C GLU A 738 17.21 7.42 32.09
N GLU A 739 15.91 7.58 32.43
CA GLU A 739 15.39 7.39 33.78
C GLU A 739 15.40 5.93 34.20
N CYS A 740 14.87 5.03 33.37
CA CYS A 740 14.82 3.59 33.68
C CYS A 740 15.94 2.79 33.02
N CYS A 741 16.85 3.41 32.28
CA CYS A 741 17.92 2.75 31.53
C CYS A 741 17.45 1.54 30.73
N GLY A 742 16.28 1.65 30.08
CA GLY A 742 15.65 0.57 29.30
C GLY A 742 14.88 -0.46 30.12
N LYS A 743 14.91 -0.43 31.45
CA LYS A 743 14.28 -1.43 32.34
C LYS A 743 12.76 -1.35 32.42
N ARG A 744 12.10 -0.32 31.90
CA ARG A 744 10.63 -0.16 31.74
C ARG A 744 9.84 0.06 33.02
N TYR A 745 10.37 -0.29 34.21
CA TYR A 745 9.73 -0.20 35.51
C TYR A 745 10.39 0.86 36.39
N LYS A 746 9.69 1.27 37.44
CA LYS A 746 10.27 2.05 38.55
C LYS A 746 11.24 1.20 39.34
N GLU A 747 12.27 1.81 39.94
CA GLU A 747 13.33 1.11 40.65
C GLU A 747 12.77 0.30 41.83
N GLU A 748 11.80 0.86 42.57
CA GLU A 748 11.19 0.20 43.71
C GLU A 748 10.46 -1.10 43.32
N VAL A 749 9.93 -1.22 42.11
CA VAL A 749 9.28 -2.45 41.59
C VAL A 749 10.34 -3.50 41.24
N LEU A 750 11.51 -3.07 40.77
CA LEU A 750 12.63 -3.94 40.41
C LEU A 750 13.33 -4.55 41.62
N GLU A 751 13.16 -3.98 42.83
CA GLU A 751 13.64 -4.58 44.07
C GLU A 751 12.87 -5.86 44.45
N VAL A 752 11.70 -6.10 43.90
CA VAL A 752 10.96 -7.35 44.13
C VAL A 752 11.56 -8.46 43.26
N GLU A 753 12.15 -9.45 43.89
CA GLU A 753 12.79 -10.58 43.22
C GLU A 753 12.04 -11.91 43.46
N TYR A 754 12.12 -12.78 42.48
CA TYR A 754 11.72 -14.18 42.52
C TYR A 754 12.90 -15.04 42.13
N ASN A 755 13.47 -15.79 43.10
CA ASN A 755 14.70 -16.59 42.94
C ASN A 755 15.88 -15.82 42.28
N GLY A 756 16.16 -14.62 42.78
CA GLY A 756 17.29 -13.80 42.37
C GLY A 756 17.07 -13.10 41.01
N LYS A 757 15.86 -13.07 40.50
CA LYS A 757 15.50 -12.33 39.27
C LYS A 757 14.32 -11.41 39.52
N ASN A 758 14.47 -10.14 39.14
CA ASN A 758 13.37 -9.19 39.12
C ASN A 758 12.48 -9.39 37.89
N ILE A 759 11.37 -8.64 37.83
CA ILE A 759 10.40 -8.80 36.71
C ILE A 759 11.00 -8.44 35.34
N PHE A 760 11.92 -7.49 35.29
CA PHE A 760 12.61 -7.12 34.03
C PHE A 760 13.55 -8.26 33.59
N ASP A 761 14.29 -8.86 34.51
CA ASP A 761 15.17 -9.99 34.21
C ASP A 761 14.36 -11.18 33.67
N VAL A 762 13.22 -11.46 34.26
CA VAL A 762 12.32 -12.53 33.79
C VAL A 762 11.78 -12.24 32.38
N LEU A 763 11.39 -10.98 32.11
CA LEU A 763 10.93 -10.59 30.78
C LEU A 763 12.05 -10.60 29.72
N ASN A 764 13.31 -10.50 30.12
CA ASN A 764 14.47 -10.60 29.25
C ASN A 764 14.94 -12.05 28.97
N LEU A 765 14.43 -13.02 29.72
CA LEU A 765 14.68 -14.43 29.40
C LEU A 765 14.08 -14.78 28.05
N SER A 766 14.80 -15.60 27.29
CA SER A 766 14.20 -16.30 26.16
C SER A 766 13.14 -17.28 26.64
N ILE A 767 12.23 -17.67 25.78
CA ILE A 767 11.18 -18.65 26.11
C ILE A 767 11.79 -19.96 26.60
N ASN A 768 12.88 -20.44 25.99
CA ASN A 768 13.59 -21.65 26.43
C ASN A 768 14.17 -21.48 27.83
N GLU A 769 14.92 -20.39 28.09
CA GLU A 769 15.47 -20.11 29.42
C GLU A 769 14.37 -19.96 30.48
N ALA A 770 13.24 -19.32 30.12
CA ALA A 770 12.12 -19.18 31.02
C ALA A 770 11.46 -20.54 31.36
N ILE A 771 11.32 -21.41 30.37
CA ILE A 771 10.84 -22.79 30.60
C ILE A 771 11.77 -23.50 31.59
N ASP A 772 13.09 -23.46 31.39
CA ASP A 772 14.05 -24.10 32.26
C ASP A 772 14.07 -23.47 33.66
N PHE A 773 13.95 -22.14 33.74
CA PHE A 773 13.89 -21.42 35.02
C PHE A 773 12.67 -21.84 35.84
N PHE A 774 11.47 -21.79 35.25
CA PHE A 774 10.25 -22.11 35.96
C PHE A 774 10.03 -23.61 36.16
N LYS A 775 10.56 -24.49 35.31
CA LYS A 775 10.52 -25.95 35.49
C LYS A 775 11.31 -26.40 36.71
N LYS A 776 12.49 -25.81 36.96
CA LYS A 776 13.28 -26.12 38.16
C LYS A 776 12.58 -25.77 39.47
N LEU A 777 11.60 -24.85 39.40
CA LEU A 777 10.89 -24.31 40.55
C LEU A 777 9.44 -24.85 40.65
N ALA A 778 8.93 -25.51 39.63
CA ALA A 778 7.63 -26.15 39.64
C ALA A 778 7.71 -27.51 40.35
N ASP A 779 6.77 -27.78 41.25
CA ASP A 779 6.59 -29.12 41.82
C ASP A 779 6.22 -30.11 40.68
N PRO A 780 7.02 -31.17 40.43
CA PRO A 780 6.79 -32.12 39.34
C PRO A 780 5.40 -32.79 39.41
N ASN A 781 4.85 -32.88 40.61
CA ASN A 781 3.55 -33.56 40.87
C ASN A 781 2.34 -32.62 40.83
N ARG A 782 2.50 -31.29 40.67
CA ARG A 782 1.41 -30.31 40.70
C ARG A 782 1.40 -29.40 39.47
N LYS A 783 0.82 -29.90 38.39
CA LYS A 783 0.55 -29.09 37.18
C LYS A 783 -0.38 -27.88 37.42
N THR A 784 -1.03 -27.82 38.58
CA THR A 784 -2.00 -26.78 38.98
C THR A 784 -1.33 -25.56 39.60
N THR A 785 -0.01 -25.56 39.88
CA THR A 785 0.73 -24.39 40.35
C THR A 785 0.79 -23.28 39.30
N LEU A 786 1.03 -22.03 39.72
CA LEU A 786 1.19 -20.92 38.79
C LEU A 786 2.35 -21.15 37.81
N GLU A 787 3.48 -21.67 38.31
CA GLU A 787 4.65 -22.07 37.56
C GLU A 787 4.34 -23.15 36.52
N GLY A 788 3.59 -24.18 36.91
CA GLY A 788 3.17 -25.28 36.03
C GLY A 788 2.26 -24.80 34.88
N LYS A 789 1.29 -23.93 35.20
CA LYS A 789 0.42 -23.27 34.18
C LYS A 789 1.24 -22.38 33.24
N LEU A 790 2.19 -21.61 33.78
CA LEU A 790 3.09 -20.76 33.01
C LEU A 790 3.94 -21.59 32.04
N VAL A 791 4.59 -22.65 32.52
CA VAL A 791 5.42 -23.56 31.71
C VAL A 791 4.60 -24.18 30.57
N THR A 792 3.37 -24.62 30.83
CA THR A 792 2.49 -25.18 29.78
C THR A 792 2.22 -24.18 28.67
N LYS A 793 1.99 -22.91 29.00
CA LYS A 793 1.78 -21.83 27.99
C LYS A 793 3.07 -21.54 27.21
N LEU A 794 4.23 -21.54 27.88
CA LEU A 794 5.52 -21.28 27.24
C LEU A 794 5.95 -22.42 26.30
N ILE A 795 5.63 -23.68 26.63
CA ILE A 795 5.87 -24.84 25.76
C ILE A 795 5.13 -24.70 24.42
N ALA A 796 3.93 -24.10 24.41
CA ALA A 796 3.23 -23.86 23.15
C ALA A 796 3.98 -22.88 22.22
N LEU A 797 4.61 -21.84 22.79
CA LEU A 797 5.48 -20.93 22.02
C LEU A 797 6.76 -21.65 21.52
N GLN A 798 7.32 -22.54 22.34
CA GLN A 798 8.48 -23.33 21.95
C GLN A 798 8.13 -24.29 20.79
N LYS A 799 6.99 -24.95 20.83
CA LYS A 799 6.50 -25.86 19.78
C LYS A 799 6.34 -25.19 18.42
N VAL A 800 5.95 -23.92 18.36
CA VAL A 800 5.87 -23.15 17.11
C VAL A 800 7.22 -22.56 16.67
N GLY A 801 8.34 -22.97 17.28
CA GLY A 801 9.69 -22.52 16.90
C GLY A 801 10.09 -21.14 17.42
N LEU A 802 9.44 -20.61 18.47
CA LEU A 802 9.72 -19.30 19.06
C LEU A 802 10.55 -19.35 20.35
N GLY A 803 11.18 -20.49 20.63
CA GLY A 803 11.95 -20.71 21.87
C GLY A 803 13.07 -19.69 22.12
N TYR A 804 13.63 -19.09 21.08
CA TYR A 804 14.69 -18.07 21.14
C TYR A 804 14.19 -16.68 21.53
N MET A 805 12.89 -16.39 21.37
CA MET A 805 12.29 -15.08 21.57
C MET A 805 12.26 -14.70 23.06
N LYS A 806 12.51 -13.43 23.38
CA LYS A 806 12.37 -12.92 24.75
C LYS A 806 10.90 -12.77 25.13
N LEU A 807 10.55 -13.12 26.36
CA LEU A 807 9.18 -13.01 26.87
C LEU A 807 8.61 -11.60 26.76
N GLY A 808 9.40 -10.58 27.07
CA GLY A 808 9.04 -9.17 27.03
C GLY A 808 9.33 -8.45 25.73
N GLN A 809 9.67 -9.15 24.64
CA GLN A 809 9.93 -8.53 23.33
C GLN A 809 8.72 -7.75 22.84
N SER A 810 8.92 -6.49 22.43
CA SER A 810 7.83 -5.64 21.94
C SER A 810 7.19 -6.23 20.68
N SER A 811 5.86 -6.19 20.58
CA SER A 811 5.13 -6.61 19.39
C SER A 811 5.51 -5.83 18.13
N SER A 812 5.98 -4.60 18.27
CA SER A 812 6.43 -3.77 17.16
C SER A 812 7.76 -4.20 16.55
N THR A 813 8.54 -5.03 17.26
CA THR A 813 9.84 -5.55 16.80
C THR A 813 9.72 -6.96 16.20
N LEU A 814 8.55 -7.58 16.28
CA LEU A 814 8.32 -8.90 15.72
C LEU A 814 8.18 -8.82 14.19
N SER A 815 8.75 -9.80 13.50
CA SER A 815 8.43 -10.02 12.09
C SER A 815 6.97 -10.49 11.92
N GLY A 816 6.42 -10.36 10.71
CA GLY A 816 5.06 -10.82 10.42
C GLY A 816 4.86 -12.29 10.74
N GLY A 817 5.83 -13.15 10.36
CA GLY A 817 5.79 -14.58 10.64
C GLY A 817 5.91 -14.91 12.13
N GLU A 818 6.73 -14.18 12.89
CA GLU A 818 6.80 -14.34 14.36
C GLU A 818 5.47 -14.00 15.03
N ALA A 819 4.84 -12.89 14.61
CA ALA A 819 3.53 -12.50 15.12
C ALA A 819 2.46 -13.56 14.85
N GLN A 820 2.44 -14.15 13.65
CA GLN A 820 1.52 -15.25 13.30
C GLN A 820 1.77 -16.50 14.16
N ARG A 821 3.04 -16.89 14.37
CA ARG A 821 3.38 -18.04 15.22
C ARG A 821 2.98 -17.83 16.68
N VAL A 822 3.07 -16.60 17.21
CA VAL A 822 2.54 -16.29 18.55
C VAL A 822 1.01 -16.47 18.59
N LYS A 823 0.28 -16.02 17.55
CA LYS A 823 -1.17 -16.25 17.42
C LYS A 823 -1.49 -17.75 17.35
N LEU A 824 -0.73 -18.51 16.57
CA LEU A 824 -0.87 -19.98 16.47
C LEU A 824 -0.66 -20.66 17.82
N ALA A 825 0.39 -20.28 18.58
CA ALA A 825 0.65 -20.80 19.92
C ALA A 825 -0.55 -20.54 20.88
N TYR A 826 -1.17 -19.35 20.78
CA TYR A 826 -2.37 -19.05 21.58
C TYR A 826 -3.53 -20.01 21.27
N PHE A 827 -3.75 -20.36 20.00
CA PHE A 827 -4.79 -21.31 19.61
C PHE A 827 -4.48 -22.74 20.06
N LEU A 828 -3.19 -23.16 19.99
CA LEU A 828 -2.77 -24.46 20.54
C LEU A 828 -3.00 -24.58 22.06
N ILE A 829 -2.90 -23.45 22.80
CA ILE A 829 -3.22 -23.41 24.23
C ILE A 829 -4.74 -23.50 24.47
N LYS A 830 -5.53 -22.80 23.63
CA LYS A 830 -6.99 -22.73 23.74
C LYS A 830 -7.69 -24.02 23.26
N GLY A 831 -7.03 -24.84 22.46
CA GLY A 831 -7.54 -25.96 21.69
C GLY A 831 -8.15 -27.12 22.47
N ASN A 832 -8.28 -27.04 23.83
CA ASN A 832 -9.07 -27.99 24.63
C ASN A 832 -10.58 -27.69 24.66
N ASN A 833 -11.06 -26.68 23.91
CA ASN A 833 -12.50 -26.49 23.76
C ASN A 833 -12.97 -27.33 22.55
N ASN A 834 -13.96 -28.18 22.74
CA ASN A 834 -14.58 -29.08 21.74
C ASN A 834 -15.17 -28.34 20.50
N GLN A 835 -14.90 -27.07 20.29
CA GLN A 835 -15.44 -26.30 19.17
C GLN A 835 -14.62 -26.53 17.90
N LYS A 836 -15.26 -27.02 16.84
CA LYS A 836 -14.66 -27.18 15.51
C LYS A 836 -14.45 -25.82 14.86
N THR A 837 -13.19 -25.43 14.73
CA THR A 837 -12.80 -24.11 14.18
C THR A 837 -12.22 -24.26 12.78
N LEU A 838 -12.61 -23.37 11.86
CA LEU A 838 -11.91 -23.17 10.61
C LEU A 838 -10.83 -22.11 10.82
N PHE A 839 -9.57 -22.51 10.78
CA PHE A 839 -8.42 -21.60 10.80
C PHE A 839 -8.04 -21.16 9.39
N VAL A 840 -7.87 -19.87 9.21
CA VAL A 840 -7.42 -19.29 7.95
C VAL A 840 -6.11 -18.55 8.19
N PHE A 841 -5.04 -18.97 7.54
CA PHE A 841 -3.71 -18.37 7.62
C PHE A 841 -3.34 -17.66 6.32
N ASP A 842 -2.77 -16.46 6.44
CA ASP A 842 -2.34 -15.64 5.31
C ASP A 842 -0.80 -15.59 5.26
N GLU A 843 -0.21 -16.33 4.31
CA GLU A 843 1.25 -16.47 4.07
C GLU A 843 2.07 -16.77 5.33
N PRO A 844 1.79 -17.86 6.05
CA PRO A 844 2.45 -18.16 7.33
C PRO A 844 3.92 -18.57 7.22
N THR A 845 4.45 -18.86 6.04
CA THR A 845 5.87 -19.21 5.84
C THR A 845 6.77 -18.02 5.60
N THR A 846 6.20 -16.80 5.63
CA THR A 846 6.95 -15.57 5.43
C THR A 846 8.15 -15.47 6.38
N GLY A 847 9.36 -15.31 5.82
CA GLY A 847 10.61 -15.20 6.59
C GLY A 847 11.04 -16.46 7.35
N LEU A 848 10.52 -17.63 6.97
CA LEU A 848 10.86 -18.88 7.63
C LEU A 848 11.92 -19.68 6.86
N HIS A 849 12.91 -20.15 7.60
CA HIS A 849 13.83 -21.17 7.13
C HIS A 849 13.12 -22.54 7.01
N PHE A 850 13.60 -23.45 6.18
CA PHE A 850 13.05 -24.81 6.00
C PHE A 850 12.77 -25.55 7.30
N HIS A 851 13.67 -25.42 8.29
CA HIS A 851 13.49 -26.01 9.61
C HIS A 851 12.26 -25.45 10.34
N ASP A 852 12.03 -24.14 10.25
CA ASP A 852 10.88 -23.48 10.90
C ASP A 852 9.56 -23.84 10.19
N ILE A 853 9.59 -24.04 8.86
CA ILE A 853 8.44 -24.54 8.08
C ILE A 853 8.02 -25.94 8.55
N LYS A 854 8.97 -26.81 8.86
CA LYS A 854 8.68 -28.13 9.44
C LYS A 854 7.92 -28.00 10.76
N LEU A 855 8.41 -27.17 11.70
CA LEU A 855 7.74 -26.94 12.99
C LEU A 855 6.34 -26.31 12.83
N LEU A 856 6.17 -25.44 11.84
CA LEU A 856 4.86 -24.88 11.52
C LEU A 856 3.88 -25.96 11.05
N LEU A 857 4.31 -26.85 10.14
CA LEU A 857 3.50 -27.97 9.66
C LEU A 857 3.13 -28.94 10.81
N GLU A 858 4.06 -29.26 11.69
CA GLU A 858 3.78 -30.08 12.89
C GLU A 858 2.67 -29.43 13.76
N SER A 859 2.69 -28.10 13.87
CA SER A 859 1.65 -27.34 14.59
C SER A 859 0.29 -27.39 13.87
N PHE A 860 0.27 -27.33 12.54
CA PHE A 860 -0.94 -27.50 11.76
C PHE A 860 -1.52 -28.90 11.92
N TYR A 861 -0.69 -29.95 11.87
CA TYR A 861 -1.16 -31.32 12.08
C TYR A 861 -1.74 -31.51 13.48
N ALA A 862 -1.14 -30.89 14.51
CA ALA A 862 -1.69 -30.92 15.86
C ALA A 862 -3.10 -30.29 15.96
N LEU A 863 -3.40 -29.26 15.19
CA LEU A 863 -4.75 -28.68 15.10
C LEU A 863 -5.71 -29.58 14.29
N LEU A 864 -5.24 -30.16 13.18
CA LEU A 864 -6.05 -31.08 12.36
C LEU A 864 -6.44 -32.35 13.13
N ASP A 865 -5.53 -32.88 13.97
CA ASP A 865 -5.79 -34.05 14.81
C ASP A 865 -6.82 -33.76 15.91
N GLN A 866 -7.02 -32.48 16.27
CA GLN A 866 -8.10 -32.04 17.18
C GLN A 866 -9.44 -31.86 16.44
N GLY A 867 -9.52 -32.15 15.14
CA GLY A 867 -10.74 -32.04 14.34
C GLY A 867 -11.02 -30.64 13.77
N HIS A 868 -10.02 -29.73 13.77
CA HIS A 868 -10.14 -28.44 13.13
C HIS A 868 -9.92 -28.51 11.62
N SER A 869 -10.33 -27.47 10.90
CA SER A 869 -10.06 -27.29 9.46
C SER A 869 -9.05 -26.17 9.25
N ILE A 870 -8.14 -26.31 8.29
CA ILE A 870 -7.11 -25.31 8.02
C ILE A 870 -7.15 -24.92 6.56
N VAL A 871 -7.26 -23.61 6.29
CA VAL A 871 -7.10 -22.99 4.97
C VAL A 871 -5.88 -22.08 5.03
N VAL A 872 -4.96 -22.23 4.10
CA VAL A 872 -3.72 -21.44 4.04
C VAL A 872 -3.59 -20.78 2.68
N ILE A 873 -3.38 -19.47 2.66
CA ILE A 873 -2.94 -18.76 1.45
C ILE A 873 -1.41 -18.88 1.40
N GLU A 874 -0.86 -19.53 0.38
CA GLU A 874 0.59 -19.80 0.33
C GLU A 874 1.17 -19.88 -1.06
N HIS A 875 2.48 -19.58 -1.13
CA HIS A 875 3.30 -19.66 -2.32
C HIS A 875 4.46 -20.66 -2.17
N ASN A 876 4.72 -21.12 -0.95
CA ASN A 876 5.84 -22.00 -0.64
C ASN A 876 5.57 -23.43 -1.12
N PRO A 877 6.40 -23.99 -2.03
CA PRO A 877 6.17 -25.33 -2.56
C PRO A 877 6.23 -26.44 -1.50
N GLU A 878 6.95 -26.23 -0.39
CA GLU A 878 7.05 -27.20 0.71
C GLU A 878 5.71 -27.37 1.46
N ILE A 879 4.96 -26.28 1.65
CA ILE A 879 3.60 -26.35 2.21
C ILE A 879 2.63 -26.95 1.20
N MET A 880 2.75 -26.55 -0.08
CA MET A 880 1.85 -27.01 -1.13
C MET A 880 1.92 -28.52 -1.32
N LYS A 881 3.12 -29.13 -1.32
CA LYS A 881 3.27 -30.60 -1.45
C LYS A 881 2.64 -31.36 -0.27
N CYS A 882 2.56 -30.73 0.94
CA CYS A 882 2.00 -31.32 2.14
C CYS A 882 0.47 -31.13 2.25
N ALA A 883 -0.17 -30.37 1.37
CA ALA A 883 -1.59 -30.11 1.36
C ALA A 883 -2.41 -31.37 1.08
N ASN A 884 -3.62 -31.46 1.67
CA ASN A 884 -4.63 -32.45 1.28
C ASN A 884 -5.44 -32.00 0.06
N TRP A 885 -5.62 -30.67 -0.09
CA TRP A 885 -6.37 -30.03 -1.14
C TRP A 885 -5.73 -28.73 -1.58
N ILE A 886 -5.61 -28.49 -2.86
CA ILE A 886 -5.08 -27.26 -3.44
C ILE A 886 -6.19 -26.59 -4.25
N ILE A 887 -6.25 -25.27 -4.12
CA ILE A 887 -7.05 -24.37 -4.96
C ILE A 887 -6.07 -23.39 -5.61
N ASP A 888 -5.83 -23.52 -6.90
CA ASP A 888 -4.92 -22.65 -7.66
C ASP A 888 -5.70 -21.61 -8.45
N LEU A 889 -5.37 -20.33 -8.26
CA LEU A 889 -5.99 -19.19 -8.92
C LEU A 889 -5.07 -18.61 -9.99
N GLY A 890 -5.64 -18.31 -11.14
CA GLY A 890 -4.89 -17.77 -12.29
C GLY A 890 -5.80 -17.36 -13.42
N PRO A 891 -5.27 -17.45 -14.67
CA PRO A 891 -3.89 -17.80 -15.03
C PRO A 891 -2.86 -16.66 -14.77
N GLY A 892 -3.33 -15.41 -14.59
CA GLY A 892 -2.50 -14.22 -14.35
C GLY A 892 -2.93 -13.42 -13.14
N GLY A 893 -2.41 -12.20 -13.02
CA GLY A 893 -2.80 -11.22 -12.00
C GLY A 893 -3.79 -10.18 -12.52
N GLY A 894 -4.49 -9.48 -11.62
CA GLY A 894 -5.43 -8.42 -11.96
C GLY A 894 -6.60 -8.91 -12.83
N LYS A 895 -6.88 -8.24 -13.93
CA LYS A 895 -7.99 -8.58 -14.85
C LYS A 895 -7.82 -9.96 -15.50
N ASN A 896 -6.59 -10.46 -15.62
CA ASN A 896 -6.29 -11.76 -16.20
C ASN A 896 -6.27 -12.88 -15.13
N GLY A 897 -6.69 -12.59 -13.91
CA GLY A 897 -6.80 -13.53 -12.81
C GLY A 897 -8.24 -13.83 -12.45
N GLY A 898 -8.44 -14.27 -11.21
CA GLY A 898 -9.77 -14.44 -10.63
C GLY A 898 -10.51 -15.71 -11.02
N GLN A 899 -9.85 -16.65 -11.70
CA GLN A 899 -10.40 -17.95 -12.10
C GLN A 899 -9.68 -19.09 -11.37
N ILE A 900 -10.35 -20.23 -11.21
CA ILE A 900 -9.73 -21.44 -10.69
C ILE A 900 -9.06 -22.16 -11.85
N THR A 901 -7.74 -22.29 -11.80
CA THR A 901 -6.96 -23.07 -12.77
C THR A 901 -6.86 -24.54 -12.38
N TYR A 902 -6.93 -24.81 -11.06
CA TYR A 902 -6.94 -26.17 -10.53
C TYR A 902 -7.63 -26.23 -9.15
N SER A 903 -8.35 -27.32 -8.91
CA SER A 903 -8.89 -27.66 -7.58
C SER A 903 -8.83 -29.17 -7.38
N GLY A 904 -8.03 -29.65 -6.43
CA GLY A 904 -7.81 -31.09 -6.18
C GLY A 904 -6.60 -31.40 -5.31
N THR A 905 -6.16 -32.66 -5.30
CA THR A 905 -4.97 -33.08 -4.55
C THR A 905 -3.67 -32.64 -5.25
N PRO A 906 -2.58 -32.39 -4.53
CA PRO A 906 -1.30 -31.97 -5.11
C PRO A 906 -0.76 -32.91 -6.21
N GLU A 907 -0.98 -34.22 -6.05
CA GLU A 907 -0.48 -35.24 -6.99
C GLU A 907 -1.13 -35.17 -8.38
N MET A 908 -2.36 -34.67 -8.43
CA MET A 908 -3.15 -34.58 -9.65
C MET A 908 -3.01 -33.22 -10.35
N ILE A 909 -2.19 -32.29 -9.83
CA ILE A 909 -2.02 -30.94 -10.39
C ILE A 909 -1.42 -30.96 -11.80
N GLN A 910 -0.78 -32.04 -12.22
CA GLN A 910 -0.32 -32.23 -13.60
C GLN A 910 -1.44 -32.15 -14.65
N LYS A 911 -2.70 -32.28 -14.24
CA LYS A 911 -3.87 -32.15 -15.11
C LYS A 911 -4.28 -30.70 -15.39
N ALA A 912 -3.65 -29.73 -14.69
CA ALA A 912 -3.96 -28.30 -14.85
C ALA A 912 -3.24 -27.74 -16.08
N GLU A 913 -3.98 -27.41 -17.13
CA GLU A 913 -3.42 -26.93 -18.40
C GLU A 913 -2.84 -25.50 -18.32
N ASN A 914 -3.37 -24.64 -17.42
CA ASN A 914 -3.01 -23.22 -17.34
C ASN A 914 -2.50 -22.80 -15.95
N SER A 915 -2.01 -23.73 -15.14
CA SER A 915 -1.50 -23.44 -13.80
C SER A 915 -0.03 -23.03 -13.84
N ALA A 916 0.25 -21.80 -13.43
CA ALA A 916 1.63 -21.33 -13.24
C ALA A 916 2.33 -22.01 -12.04
N THR A 917 1.57 -22.64 -11.14
CA THR A 917 2.03 -23.29 -9.90
C THR A 917 2.41 -24.75 -10.12
N ALA A 918 1.79 -25.41 -11.11
CA ALA A 918 1.90 -26.87 -11.31
C ALA A 918 3.35 -27.37 -11.44
N GLU A 919 4.17 -26.69 -12.22
CA GLU A 919 5.57 -27.06 -12.44
C GLU A 919 6.38 -27.12 -11.12
N TYR A 920 6.20 -26.13 -10.26
CA TYR A 920 6.93 -26.01 -8.99
C TYR A 920 6.51 -27.09 -7.97
N ILE A 921 5.21 -27.40 -7.92
CA ILE A 921 4.71 -28.49 -7.04
C ILE A 921 5.20 -29.85 -7.53
N LEU A 922 5.11 -30.11 -8.84
CA LEU A 922 5.55 -31.38 -9.40
C LEU A 922 7.04 -31.62 -9.22
N LYS A 923 7.86 -30.56 -9.29
CA LYS A 923 9.29 -30.63 -8.99
C LYS A 923 9.50 -31.11 -7.56
N LYS A 924 8.80 -30.48 -6.58
CA LYS A 924 8.95 -30.82 -5.15
C LYS A 924 8.29 -32.15 -4.73
N LEU A 925 7.35 -32.68 -5.50
CA LEU A 925 6.80 -34.02 -5.29
C LEU A 925 7.76 -35.12 -5.78
N LYS A 926 8.63 -34.83 -6.74
CA LYS A 926 9.64 -35.77 -7.28
C LYS A 926 10.94 -35.80 -6.45
N GLU A 927 11.29 -34.69 -5.78
CA GLU A 927 12.40 -34.58 -4.83
C GLU A 927 12.11 -35.35 -3.52
#